data_fa30270493c3fef86684bb43ceaf366a
#
_entry.id   fa30270493c3fef86684bb43ceaf366a
#
_cell.length_a   1.000
_cell.length_b   1.000
_cell.length_c   1.000
_cell.angle_alpha   90.00
_cell.angle_beta   90.00
_cell.angle_gamma   90.00
#
_symmetry.space_group_name_H-M   'P 1'
#
loop_
_entity.id
_entity.type
_entity.pdbx_description
1 polymer ?
#
loop_
_entity_poly.entity_id
_entity_poly.type
_entity_poly.pdbx_seq_one_letter_code
_entity_poly.pdbx_strand_id
1 'polypeptide(L)'
;MESGRKTSKPPKRRVTRKKWPLWARWVGIGVAGMAALFLIAVNVAIAMTDISALKDAAPYPTIIYDREGNVASKISISQKEAVDIERVPTHLVQAVVATEDQRFYRHSGIDYVGTLRALIHNLFAGETVQGGSTVTQQLAKNVFLTHDRTYKRKIKEMLIAKKIERNYTKNEIMEMYLNNIYFGEGAWGIKRAAEIYFGKEVDRLTLEESALLTGMIKAPSTLNPFKDFQKAMKRRDRVLDRMAVMGFITDKEKKAAMEKEIVLEGKRLKNDAGRYPHYVDYILEEAISRYGLTENEVLSGGLQIHTELDPQMQQAVEAVFKSDDLFPSGGGEQMVQGGAVLIDPSTGGIRALVGGRGKHTFRGFNRASQLKRQPGSVMKPLAVYVPALESGYDLDSRLPDKPTNFGDYQPKNHDGRYRGEVTMYEAVVDSLNVPAVWLLDQIGVERGMEAVRRFGVPLVEKDRQLGLALGGMIEGTSPLHMAQAYSAFANQGVMVEAHAIRRIEKPDGELVARWYKKSVRVTSKEVAQKITYMLKGVVDEGTGTQARIPGRPTAGKTGTTQLPGGGSGARDNWFVGYTPQLTGAVWLGYDKTDAEHYLTTSSSQTATRIFREMMTASLQGEPVQSFDLSLVRWKTPPKLVREREEKPKEEKREGPGKNWKKELEKRRKELEKEFRKHRKGWEKRLEEWRRRWGGG
;
A
#
# COMPACT_ATOMS: atom_id res chain seq x y z
N MET A 1 -42.46 6.38 -98.13
CA MET A 1 -43.49 5.87 -97.21
C MET A 1 -42.85 5.87 -95.81
N GLU A 2 -43.11 6.96 -95.09
CA GLU A 2 -42.62 7.15 -93.75
C GLU A 2 -43.71 6.79 -92.75
N SER A 3 -43.42 5.93 -91.78
CA SER A 3 -44.32 5.61 -90.69
C SER A 3 -43.79 6.28 -89.40
N GLY A 4 -44.46 7.35 -88.99
CA GLY A 4 -44.15 8.05 -87.76
C GLY A 4 -44.45 7.27 -86.50
N ARG A 5 -43.45 7.10 -85.67
CA ARG A 5 -43.59 6.56 -84.29
C ARG A 5 -43.89 7.74 -83.32
N LYS A 6 -45.11 7.83 -82.83
CA LYS A 6 -45.50 8.70 -81.71
C LYS A 6 -44.94 8.11 -80.39
N THR A 7 -44.01 8.81 -79.75
CA THR A 7 -43.55 8.50 -78.42
C THR A 7 -44.53 9.11 -77.40
N SER A 8 -45.22 8.26 -76.65
CA SER A 8 -46.06 8.64 -75.51
C SER A 8 -45.22 8.90 -74.26
N LYS A 9 -45.32 10.11 -73.68
CA LYS A 9 -44.71 10.48 -72.41
C LYS A 9 -45.45 9.71 -71.27
N PRO A 10 -44.67 9.19 -70.29
CA PRO A 10 -45.29 8.50 -69.14
C PRO A 10 -46.02 9.48 -68.22
N PRO A 11 -47.12 9.05 -67.55
CA PRO A 11 -47.92 9.93 -66.72
C PRO A 11 -47.13 10.35 -65.44
N LYS A 12 -47.14 11.63 -65.13
CA LYS A 12 -46.59 12.19 -63.90
C LYS A 12 -47.41 11.65 -62.70
N ARG A 13 -46.78 10.78 -61.87
CA ARG A 13 -47.33 10.35 -60.59
C ARG A 13 -47.51 11.56 -59.69
N ARG A 14 -48.76 11.98 -59.46
CA ARG A 14 -49.16 12.95 -58.41
C ARG A 14 -48.86 12.30 -57.06
N VAL A 15 -47.77 12.71 -56.35
CA VAL A 15 -47.54 12.39 -54.96
C VAL A 15 -48.63 13.07 -54.13
N THR A 16 -49.64 12.35 -53.76
CA THR A 16 -50.68 12.87 -52.80
C THR A 16 -49.98 12.94 -51.42
N ARG A 17 -49.66 14.15 -50.98
CA ARG A 17 -49.26 14.37 -49.57
C ARG A 17 -50.44 13.97 -48.68
N LYS A 18 -50.31 12.81 -48.02
CA LYS A 18 -51.21 12.35 -46.96
C LYS A 18 -51.29 13.47 -45.90
N LYS A 19 -52.38 14.17 -45.79
CA LYS A 19 -52.62 15.16 -44.75
C LYS A 19 -52.71 14.44 -43.41
N TRP A 20 -51.78 14.74 -42.49
CA TRP A 20 -51.82 14.16 -41.15
C TRP A 20 -53.14 14.50 -40.47
N PRO A 21 -53.78 13.57 -39.73
CA PRO A 21 -55.02 13.80 -39.04
C PRO A 21 -54.89 14.93 -38.01
N LEU A 22 -55.93 15.69 -37.79
CA LEU A 22 -55.92 16.87 -36.90
C LEU A 22 -55.35 16.57 -35.50
N TRP A 23 -55.68 15.40 -34.92
CA TRP A 23 -55.12 14.99 -33.60
C TRP A 23 -53.62 14.83 -33.64
N ALA A 24 -53.01 14.30 -34.70
CA ALA A 24 -51.57 14.16 -34.84
C ALA A 24 -50.81 15.51 -34.91
N ARG A 25 -51.50 16.58 -35.44
CA ARG A 25 -50.98 17.94 -35.42
C ARG A 25 -51.00 18.53 -34.01
N TRP A 26 -52.07 18.33 -33.24
CA TRP A 26 -52.14 18.75 -31.84
C TRP A 26 -51.15 18.01 -30.94
N VAL A 27 -50.98 16.71 -31.13
CA VAL A 27 -49.92 15.93 -30.46
C VAL A 27 -48.53 16.48 -30.81
N GLY A 28 -48.30 16.78 -32.12
CA GLY A 28 -47.03 17.38 -32.54
C GLY A 28 -46.75 18.76 -31.90
N ILE A 29 -47.78 19.61 -31.80
CA ILE A 29 -47.68 20.93 -31.11
C ILE A 29 -47.45 20.73 -29.61
N GLY A 30 -48.15 19.79 -28.98
CA GLY A 30 -47.93 19.46 -27.55
C GLY A 30 -46.51 18.97 -27.26
N VAL A 31 -45.99 18.04 -28.09
CA VAL A 31 -44.60 17.54 -27.98
C VAL A 31 -43.60 18.68 -28.22
N ALA A 32 -43.84 19.54 -29.24
CA ALA A 32 -42.97 20.69 -29.49
C ALA A 32 -43.01 21.70 -28.33
N GLY A 33 -44.19 21.96 -27.74
CA GLY A 33 -44.34 22.81 -26.55
C GLY A 33 -43.62 22.26 -25.32
N MET A 34 -43.75 20.95 -25.03
CA MET A 34 -43.02 20.30 -23.96
C MET A 34 -41.50 20.33 -24.20
N ALA A 35 -41.03 20.09 -25.43
CA ALA A 35 -39.63 20.21 -25.78
C ALA A 35 -39.09 21.63 -25.59
N ALA A 36 -39.88 22.67 -25.97
CA ALA A 36 -39.51 24.05 -25.75
C ALA A 36 -39.42 24.40 -24.25
N LEU A 37 -40.41 23.98 -23.45
CA LEU A 37 -40.39 24.17 -21.98
C LEU A 37 -39.20 23.45 -21.35
N PHE A 38 -38.87 22.22 -21.77
CA PHE A 38 -37.71 21.49 -21.32
C PHE A 38 -36.40 22.21 -21.65
N LEU A 39 -36.29 22.74 -22.89
CA LEU A 39 -35.10 23.53 -23.29
C LEU A 39 -34.98 24.83 -22.48
N ILE A 40 -36.07 25.49 -22.18
CA ILE A 40 -36.08 26.67 -21.31
C ILE A 40 -35.62 26.30 -19.91
N ALA A 41 -36.17 25.24 -19.32
CA ALA A 41 -35.78 24.77 -17.99
C ALA A 41 -34.29 24.41 -17.91
N VAL A 42 -33.74 23.71 -18.91
CA VAL A 42 -32.30 23.40 -19.01
C VAL A 42 -31.48 24.70 -19.12
N ASN A 43 -31.87 25.68 -19.91
CA ASN A 43 -31.14 26.93 -20.02
C ASN A 43 -31.18 27.77 -18.74
N VAL A 44 -32.30 27.78 -18.00
CA VAL A 44 -32.40 28.38 -16.67
C VAL A 44 -31.49 27.68 -15.70
N ALA A 45 -31.49 26.34 -15.66
CA ALA A 45 -30.59 25.57 -14.81
C ALA A 45 -29.10 25.84 -15.11
N ILE A 46 -28.71 25.95 -16.40
CA ILE A 46 -27.37 26.36 -16.79
C ILE A 46 -27.05 27.78 -16.31
N ALA A 47 -27.98 28.72 -16.45
CA ALA A 47 -27.80 30.11 -16.03
C ALA A 47 -27.59 30.23 -14.51
N MET A 48 -28.33 29.44 -13.72
CA MET A 48 -28.25 29.40 -12.26
C MET A 48 -27.03 28.64 -11.71
N THR A 49 -26.28 27.93 -12.56
CA THR A 49 -25.10 27.21 -12.13
C THR A 49 -23.96 28.17 -11.80
N ASP A 50 -23.45 28.10 -10.59
CA ASP A 50 -22.24 28.84 -10.17
C ASP A 50 -20.97 28.16 -10.66
N ILE A 51 -20.07 28.95 -11.27
CA ILE A 51 -18.76 28.54 -11.76
C ILE A 51 -17.63 29.45 -11.22
N SER A 52 -17.91 30.25 -10.17
CA SER A 52 -16.92 31.18 -9.57
C SER A 52 -15.66 30.45 -9.05
N ALA A 53 -15.83 29.24 -8.56
CA ALA A 53 -14.72 28.40 -8.05
C ALA A 53 -13.64 28.07 -9.12
N LEU A 54 -13.89 28.30 -10.42
CA LEU A 54 -12.84 28.19 -11.44
C LEU A 54 -11.77 29.28 -11.31
N LYS A 55 -12.13 30.46 -10.80
CA LYS A 55 -11.22 31.59 -10.62
C LYS A 55 -10.44 31.48 -9.31
N ASP A 56 -11.05 30.85 -8.28
CA ASP A 56 -10.55 30.82 -6.90
C ASP A 56 -9.97 29.45 -6.49
N ALA A 57 -9.71 28.57 -7.44
CA ALA A 57 -9.36 27.17 -7.20
C ALA A 57 -7.98 26.94 -6.58
N ALA A 58 -7.67 27.57 -5.43
CA ALA A 58 -6.73 27.01 -4.49
C ALA A 58 -7.40 25.80 -3.81
N PRO A 59 -6.84 24.60 -3.90
CA PRO A 59 -7.42 23.44 -3.21
C PRO A 59 -7.39 23.70 -1.72
N TYR A 60 -8.55 23.51 -1.05
CA TYR A 60 -8.58 23.52 0.41
C TYR A 60 -7.74 22.34 0.92
N PRO A 61 -6.82 22.54 1.88
CA PRO A 61 -6.06 21.45 2.45
C PRO A 61 -7.02 20.46 3.13
N THR A 62 -6.81 19.18 2.90
CA THR A 62 -7.45 18.16 3.72
C THR A 62 -6.81 18.14 5.10
N ILE A 63 -7.63 18.21 6.13
CA ILE A 63 -7.20 18.25 7.53
C ILE A 63 -7.43 16.87 8.15
N ILE A 64 -6.39 16.34 8.77
CA ILE A 64 -6.44 15.08 9.52
C ILE A 64 -6.46 15.41 11.00
N TYR A 65 -7.49 14.93 11.68
CA TYR A 65 -7.64 15.08 13.11
C TYR A 65 -7.26 13.78 13.82
N ASP A 66 -6.61 13.91 14.98
CA ASP A 66 -6.28 12.78 15.85
C ASP A 66 -7.54 12.24 16.59
N ARG A 67 -7.33 11.25 17.46
CA ARG A 67 -8.40 10.64 18.23
C ARG A 67 -9.12 11.60 19.20
N GLU A 68 -8.45 12.66 19.61
CA GLU A 68 -8.96 13.69 20.53
C GLU A 68 -9.65 14.85 19.81
N GLY A 69 -9.51 14.92 18.48
CA GLY A 69 -10.07 15.97 17.64
C GLY A 69 -9.12 17.15 17.40
N ASN A 70 -7.85 17.05 17.78
CA ASN A 70 -6.84 18.05 17.46
C ASN A 70 -6.31 17.84 16.05
N VAL A 71 -5.81 18.91 15.42
CA VAL A 71 -5.19 18.82 14.10
C VAL A 71 -3.88 18.05 14.19
N ALA A 72 -3.86 16.84 13.67
CA ALA A 72 -2.70 15.98 13.63
C ALA A 72 -1.81 16.29 12.42
N SER A 73 -2.41 16.45 11.25
CA SER A 73 -1.69 16.72 10.00
C SER A 73 -2.56 17.51 9.03
N LYS A 74 -1.91 18.19 8.09
CA LYS A 74 -2.58 18.85 6.96
C LYS A 74 -1.96 18.33 5.68
N ILE A 75 -2.79 17.81 4.80
CA ILE A 75 -2.35 17.50 3.45
C ILE A 75 -2.56 18.78 2.66
N SER A 76 -1.51 19.56 2.49
CA SER A 76 -1.51 20.74 1.64
C SER A 76 -0.88 20.35 0.31
N ILE A 77 -1.63 20.56 -0.75
CA ILE A 77 -1.04 20.56 -2.08
C ILE A 77 -0.34 21.91 -2.20
N SER A 78 0.96 21.87 -2.43
CA SER A 78 1.76 23.07 -2.72
C SER A 78 1.02 23.98 -3.69
N GLN A 79 1.07 25.30 -3.50
CA GLN A 79 0.36 26.31 -4.28
C GLN A 79 0.34 25.96 -5.77
N LYS A 80 -0.85 25.96 -6.37
CA LYS A 80 -1.00 25.82 -7.82
C LYS A 80 -0.32 27.02 -8.48
N GLU A 81 0.85 26.81 -9.03
CA GLU A 81 1.44 27.77 -9.95
C GLU A 81 0.79 27.56 -11.31
N ALA A 82 -0.17 28.42 -11.65
CA ALA A 82 -0.81 28.39 -12.95
C ALA A 82 0.18 28.75 -14.06
N VAL A 83 0.00 28.12 -15.21
CA VAL A 83 0.75 28.41 -16.43
C VAL A 83 -0.21 28.89 -17.47
N ASP A 84 0.12 30.01 -18.11
CA ASP A 84 -0.62 30.53 -19.24
C ASP A 84 -0.51 29.59 -20.43
N ILE A 85 -1.58 29.45 -21.21
CA ILE A 85 -1.64 28.50 -22.34
C ILE A 85 -0.57 28.77 -23.40
N GLU A 86 -0.15 30.02 -23.55
CA GLU A 86 0.89 30.44 -24.48
C GLU A 86 2.28 29.84 -24.16
N ARG A 87 2.52 29.50 -22.90
CA ARG A 87 3.75 28.81 -22.45
C ARG A 87 3.67 27.29 -22.58
N VAL A 88 2.48 26.76 -22.86
CA VAL A 88 2.29 25.32 -23.01
C VAL A 88 2.67 24.88 -24.43
N PRO A 89 3.58 23.92 -24.61
CA PRO A 89 3.95 23.44 -25.94
C PRO A 89 2.75 22.92 -26.73
N THR A 90 2.64 23.29 -27.99
CA THR A 90 1.53 22.91 -28.89
C THR A 90 1.34 21.38 -28.92
N HIS A 91 2.43 20.62 -28.94
CA HIS A 91 2.37 19.15 -28.98
C HIS A 91 1.77 18.55 -27.68
N LEU A 92 1.88 19.22 -26.54
CA LEU A 92 1.20 18.79 -25.29
C LEU A 92 -0.33 18.97 -25.42
N VAL A 93 -0.78 20.12 -25.89
CA VAL A 93 -2.21 20.38 -26.15
C VAL A 93 -2.75 19.36 -27.16
N GLN A 94 -2.02 19.13 -28.25
CA GLN A 94 -2.37 18.13 -29.28
C GLN A 94 -2.44 16.70 -28.69
N ALA A 95 -1.52 16.32 -27.81
CA ALA A 95 -1.53 15.03 -27.12
C ALA A 95 -2.80 14.84 -26.28
N VAL A 96 -3.17 15.87 -25.51
CA VAL A 96 -4.42 15.86 -24.70
C VAL A 96 -5.64 15.76 -25.63
N VAL A 97 -5.72 16.55 -26.68
CA VAL A 97 -6.83 16.51 -27.65
C VAL A 97 -6.92 15.11 -28.30
N ALA A 98 -5.80 14.57 -28.76
CA ALA A 98 -5.78 13.24 -29.41
C ALA A 98 -6.23 12.13 -28.48
N THR A 99 -5.96 12.27 -27.18
CA THR A 99 -6.17 11.19 -26.21
C THR A 99 -7.49 11.29 -25.46
N GLU A 100 -7.82 12.48 -24.99
CA GLU A 100 -8.95 12.70 -24.08
C GLU A 100 -10.21 13.20 -24.82
N ASP A 101 -10.05 14.05 -25.87
CA ASP A 101 -11.18 14.69 -26.52
C ASP A 101 -10.88 15.07 -27.98
N GLN A 102 -10.93 14.12 -28.90
CA GLN A 102 -10.58 14.29 -30.33
C GLN A 102 -11.36 15.39 -31.04
N ARG A 103 -12.53 15.75 -30.51
CA ARG A 103 -13.40 16.77 -31.11
C ARG A 103 -13.50 18.04 -30.27
N PHE A 104 -12.57 18.27 -29.36
CA PHE A 104 -12.58 19.36 -28.39
C PHE A 104 -12.94 20.71 -29.01
N TYR A 105 -12.35 21.07 -30.14
CA TYR A 105 -12.61 22.33 -30.85
C TYR A 105 -13.92 22.33 -31.69
N ARG A 106 -14.67 21.22 -31.73
CA ARG A 106 -15.87 21.04 -32.58
C ARG A 106 -17.18 20.93 -31.80
N HIS A 107 -17.13 20.83 -30.50
CA HIS A 107 -18.33 20.77 -29.64
C HIS A 107 -18.34 21.89 -28.61
N SER A 108 -19.50 22.11 -27.97
CA SER A 108 -19.70 23.10 -26.90
C SER A 108 -19.99 22.40 -25.57
N GLY A 109 -18.98 21.77 -24.97
CA GLY A 109 -18.99 21.12 -23.65
C GLY A 109 -19.39 19.65 -23.65
N ILE A 110 -20.26 19.23 -24.53
CA ILE A 110 -20.68 17.82 -24.65
C ILE A 110 -20.49 17.36 -26.09
N ASP A 111 -19.76 16.29 -26.30
CA ASP A 111 -19.65 15.63 -27.60
C ASP A 111 -20.64 14.47 -27.72
N TYR A 112 -21.85 14.80 -28.23
CA TYR A 112 -22.92 13.82 -28.43
C TYR A 112 -22.52 12.73 -29.44
N VAL A 113 -21.77 13.09 -30.48
CA VAL A 113 -21.31 12.14 -31.52
C VAL A 113 -20.23 11.21 -30.98
N GLY A 114 -19.25 11.75 -30.22
CA GLY A 114 -18.22 10.98 -29.54
C GLY A 114 -18.80 10.06 -28.48
N THR A 115 -19.76 10.54 -27.70
CA THR A 115 -20.45 9.73 -26.68
C THR A 115 -21.20 8.57 -27.29
N LEU A 116 -21.94 8.78 -28.39
CA LEU A 116 -22.67 7.73 -29.11
C LEU A 116 -21.70 6.71 -29.71
N ARG A 117 -20.61 7.15 -30.33
CA ARG A 117 -19.57 6.30 -30.86
C ARG A 117 -18.93 5.43 -29.77
N ALA A 118 -18.60 6.02 -28.63
CA ALA A 118 -18.03 5.31 -27.49
C ALA A 118 -19.01 4.28 -26.91
N LEU A 119 -20.31 4.61 -26.84
CA LEU A 119 -21.35 3.67 -26.40
C LEU A 119 -21.43 2.45 -27.31
N ILE A 120 -21.48 2.67 -28.62
CA ILE A 120 -21.53 1.61 -29.63
C ILE A 120 -20.26 0.72 -29.53
N HIS A 121 -19.11 1.33 -29.44
CA HIS A 121 -17.83 0.61 -29.35
C HIS A 121 -17.73 -0.25 -28.08
N ASN A 122 -18.15 0.28 -26.93
CA ASN A 122 -18.15 -0.43 -25.66
C ASN A 122 -19.19 -1.57 -25.65
N LEU A 123 -20.32 -1.38 -26.34
CA LEU A 123 -21.34 -2.42 -26.47
C LEU A 123 -20.80 -3.64 -27.28
N PHE A 124 -20.04 -3.38 -28.35
CA PHE A 124 -19.44 -4.45 -29.15
C PHE A 124 -18.21 -5.08 -28.48
N ALA A 125 -17.48 -4.34 -27.65
CA ALA A 125 -16.32 -4.85 -26.93
C ALA A 125 -16.67 -5.64 -25.65
N GLY A 126 -17.90 -5.56 -25.16
CA GLY A 126 -18.34 -6.19 -23.91
C GLY A 126 -17.75 -5.57 -22.64
N GLU A 127 -16.92 -4.53 -22.78
CA GLU A 127 -16.27 -3.81 -21.67
C GLU A 127 -16.09 -2.31 -22.01
N THR A 128 -15.78 -1.50 -20.98
CA THR A 128 -15.58 -0.06 -21.15
C THR A 128 -14.18 0.25 -21.71
N VAL A 129 -14.02 0.20 -23.02
CA VAL A 129 -12.75 0.43 -23.72
C VAL A 129 -12.53 1.92 -24.02
N GLN A 130 -13.59 2.70 -24.31
CA GLN A 130 -13.51 4.10 -24.70
C GLN A 130 -14.34 4.98 -23.78
N GLY A 131 -13.73 6.07 -23.24
CA GLY A 131 -14.44 7.11 -22.49
C GLY A 131 -15.18 8.08 -23.41
N GLY A 132 -16.37 8.50 -23.01
CA GLY A 132 -17.20 9.45 -23.76
C GLY A 132 -17.29 10.84 -23.12
N SER A 133 -16.46 11.16 -22.10
CA SER A 133 -16.48 12.47 -21.44
C SER A 133 -15.49 13.42 -22.11
N THR A 134 -15.89 14.68 -22.32
CA THR A 134 -15.04 15.74 -22.90
C THR A 134 -14.07 16.32 -21.88
N VAL A 135 -13.05 17.04 -22.34
CA VAL A 135 -12.11 17.82 -21.49
C VAL A 135 -12.89 18.78 -20.59
N THR A 136 -13.90 19.48 -21.12
CA THR A 136 -14.74 20.42 -20.35
C THR A 136 -15.55 19.68 -19.28
N GLN A 137 -16.06 18.48 -19.56
CA GLN A 137 -16.75 17.66 -18.56
C GLN A 137 -15.79 17.15 -17.48
N GLN A 138 -14.55 16.80 -17.86
CA GLN A 138 -13.52 16.40 -16.89
C GLN A 138 -13.13 17.59 -16.00
N LEU A 139 -12.97 18.79 -16.56
CA LEU A 139 -12.75 20.01 -15.79
C LEU A 139 -13.90 20.28 -14.81
N ALA A 140 -15.15 20.25 -15.30
CA ALA A 140 -16.34 20.42 -14.47
C ALA A 140 -16.38 19.41 -13.31
N LYS A 141 -16.08 18.14 -13.61
CA LYS A 141 -16.00 17.08 -12.60
C LYS A 141 -14.92 17.36 -11.57
N ASN A 142 -13.72 17.70 -11.99
CA ASN A 142 -12.54 17.83 -11.12
C ASN A 142 -12.63 19.04 -10.19
N VAL A 143 -13.34 20.12 -10.60
CA VAL A 143 -13.43 21.36 -9.82
C VAL A 143 -14.71 21.45 -8.97
N PHE A 144 -15.84 20.93 -9.45
CA PHE A 144 -17.14 21.20 -8.82
C PHE A 144 -17.87 19.97 -8.26
N LEU A 145 -17.44 18.74 -8.59
CA LEU A 145 -18.27 17.56 -8.31
C LEU A 145 -17.49 16.50 -7.53
N THR A 146 -18.22 15.83 -6.65
CA THR A 146 -17.77 14.57 -6.03
C THR A 146 -17.80 13.42 -7.04
N HIS A 147 -17.04 12.36 -6.78
CA HIS A 147 -16.93 11.23 -7.72
C HIS A 147 -18.06 10.19 -7.58
N ASP A 148 -19.19 10.56 -6.98
CA ASP A 148 -20.36 9.68 -6.93
C ASP A 148 -20.77 9.24 -8.34
N ARG A 149 -20.92 7.94 -8.54
CA ARG A 149 -21.32 7.37 -9.84
C ARG A 149 -22.85 7.39 -9.98
N THR A 150 -23.46 8.59 -9.87
CA THR A 150 -24.91 8.76 -9.99
C THR A 150 -25.28 9.50 -11.26
N TYR A 151 -26.47 9.19 -11.80
CA TYR A 151 -27.02 9.94 -12.95
C TYR A 151 -27.23 11.41 -12.62
N LYS A 152 -27.64 11.73 -11.39
CA LYS A 152 -27.82 13.10 -10.90
C LYS A 152 -26.53 13.92 -11.00
N ARG A 153 -25.40 13.33 -10.58
CA ARG A 153 -24.08 13.95 -10.72
C ARG A 153 -23.71 14.15 -12.20
N LYS A 154 -23.96 13.15 -13.07
CA LYS A 154 -23.64 13.28 -14.51
C LYS A 154 -24.43 14.38 -15.18
N ILE A 155 -25.69 14.61 -14.79
CA ILE A 155 -26.50 15.74 -15.28
C ILE A 155 -25.89 17.07 -14.80
N LYS A 156 -25.52 17.20 -13.52
CA LYS A 156 -24.83 18.39 -13.01
C LYS A 156 -23.54 18.68 -13.78
N GLU A 157 -22.71 17.65 -14.01
CA GLU A 157 -21.48 17.74 -14.82
C GLU A 157 -21.76 18.33 -16.21
N MET A 158 -22.80 17.87 -16.88
CA MET A 158 -23.19 18.35 -18.19
C MET A 158 -23.64 19.81 -18.15
N LEU A 159 -24.40 20.22 -17.14
CA LEU A 159 -24.87 21.63 -16.96
C LEU A 159 -23.67 22.55 -16.69
N ILE A 160 -22.77 22.16 -15.80
CA ILE A 160 -21.55 22.92 -15.50
C ILE A 160 -20.68 23.04 -16.75
N ALA A 161 -20.42 21.92 -17.47
CA ALA A 161 -19.66 21.95 -18.71
C ALA A 161 -20.25 22.89 -19.76
N LYS A 162 -21.57 22.93 -19.92
CA LYS A 162 -22.24 23.87 -20.79
C LYS A 162 -22.10 25.33 -20.32
N LYS A 163 -22.12 25.58 -19.02
CA LYS A 163 -21.91 26.92 -18.46
C LYS A 163 -20.47 27.39 -18.68
N ILE A 164 -19.46 26.50 -18.49
CA ILE A 164 -18.05 26.80 -18.75
C ILE A 164 -17.85 27.21 -20.20
N GLU A 165 -18.35 26.44 -21.17
CA GLU A 165 -18.21 26.72 -22.60
C GLU A 165 -18.95 27.99 -23.09
N ARG A 166 -19.90 28.52 -22.30
CA ARG A 166 -20.55 29.79 -22.59
C ARG A 166 -19.74 30.99 -22.10
N ASN A 167 -18.86 30.80 -21.15
CA ASN A 167 -18.15 31.89 -20.49
C ASN A 167 -16.65 31.94 -20.79
N TYR A 168 -16.09 30.85 -21.33
CA TYR A 168 -14.65 30.71 -21.58
C TYR A 168 -14.39 30.18 -22.99
N THR A 169 -13.31 30.64 -23.61
CA THR A 169 -12.81 30.14 -24.88
C THR A 169 -12.20 28.73 -24.73
N LYS A 170 -11.97 28.03 -25.83
CA LYS A 170 -11.36 26.71 -25.83
C LYS A 170 -9.93 26.73 -25.25
N ASN A 171 -9.19 27.79 -25.50
CA ASN A 171 -7.84 27.93 -24.94
C ASN A 171 -7.88 28.15 -23.44
N GLU A 172 -8.75 29.01 -22.93
CA GLU A 172 -8.94 29.19 -21.49
C GLU A 172 -9.41 27.90 -20.79
N ILE A 173 -10.30 27.12 -21.43
CA ILE A 173 -10.74 25.83 -20.93
C ILE A 173 -9.58 24.82 -20.85
N MET A 174 -8.74 24.77 -21.88
CA MET A 174 -7.55 23.91 -21.90
C MET A 174 -6.53 24.34 -20.85
N GLU A 175 -6.31 25.64 -20.68
CA GLU A 175 -5.45 26.20 -19.63
C GLU A 175 -5.93 25.79 -18.24
N MET A 176 -7.21 26.06 -17.94
CA MET A 176 -7.81 25.65 -16.67
C MET A 176 -7.74 24.13 -16.46
N TYR A 177 -7.93 23.34 -17.51
CA TYR A 177 -7.82 21.90 -17.45
C TYR A 177 -6.41 21.45 -17.07
N LEU A 178 -5.40 21.91 -17.81
CA LEU A 178 -3.99 21.57 -17.56
C LEU A 178 -3.49 22.04 -16.20
N ASN A 179 -3.99 23.16 -15.71
CA ASN A 179 -3.65 23.70 -14.39
C ASN A 179 -4.39 22.99 -13.22
N ASN A 180 -5.49 22.26 -13.52
CA ASN A 180 -6.35 21.65 -12.49
C ASN A 180 -6.32 20.12 -12.49
N ILE A 181 -5.54 19.47 -13.36
CA ILE A 181 -5.49 18.02 -13.41
C ILE A 181 -4.39 17.47 -12.55
N TYR A 182 -4.62 16.29 -11.97
CA TYR A 182 -3.66 15.57 -11.16
C TYR A 182 -2.83 14.59 -12.01
N PHE A 183 -1.50 14.64 -11.89
CA PHE A 183 -0.54 13.82 -12.62
C PHE A 183 0.16 12.74 -11.78
N GLY A 184 -0.24 12.54 -10.53
CA GLY A 184 0.45 11.63 -9.60
C GLY A 184 1.58 12.32 -8.81
N GLU A 185 2.14 11.62 -7.82
CA GLU A 185 3.24 12.10 -6.94
C GLU A 185 2.98 13.48 -6.30
N GLY A 186 1.72 13.84 -6.07
CA GLY A 186 1.36 15.17 -5.58
C GLY A 186 1.44 16.28 -6.62
N ALA A 187 1.65 15.96 -7.90
CA ALA A 187 1.73 16.90 -9.01
C ALA A 187 0.34 17.36 -9.46
N TRP A 188 -0.06 18.54 -9.03
CA TRP A 188 -1.27 19.24 -9.51
C TRP A 188 -0.89 20.31 -10.51
N GLY A 189 -1.52 20.24 -11.68
CA GLY A 189 -1.19 21.09 -12.81
C GLY A 189 0.07 20.66 -13.55
N ILE A 190 0.12 21.10 -14.81
CA ILE A 190 1.15 20.69 -15.75
C ILE A 190 2.55 21.23 -15.38
N LYS A 191 2.63 22.43 -14.78
CA LYS A 191 3.91 23.00 -14.34
C LYS A 191 4.56 22.10 -13.32
N ARG A 192 3.79 21.71 -12.31
CA ARG A 192 4.29 20.86 -11.25
C ARG A 192 4.66 19.46 -11.74
N ALA A 193 3.89 18.95 -12.70
CA ALA A 193 4.21 17.68 -13.32
C ALA A 193 5.54 17.74 -14.10
N ALA A 194 5.79 18.78 -14.88
CA ALA A 194 7.03 18.98 -15.59
C ALA A 194 8.26 19.04 -14.65
N GLU A 195 8.13 19.77 -13.55
CA GLU A 195 9.17 19.88 -12.50
C GLU A 195 9.46 18.55 -11.81
N ILE A 196 8.40 17.82 -11.37
CA ILE A 196 8.55 16.57 -10.61
C ILE A 196 9.12 15.45 -11.47
N TYR A 197 8.59 15.28 -12.67
CA TYR A 197 8.99 14.15 -13.52
C TYR A 197 10.29 14.41 -14.28
N PHE A 198 10.53 15.66 -14.70
CA PHE A 198 11.63 15.98 -15.63
C PHE A 198 12.55 17.10 -15.15
N GLY A 199 12.26 17.78 -14.02
CA GLY A 199 13.06 18.92 -13.55
C GLY A 199 13.03 20.12 -14.49
N LYS A 200 11.99 20.27 -15.34
CA LYS A 200 11.90 21.25 -16.42
C LYS A 200 10.74 22.22 -16.24
N GLU A 201 10.90 23.42 -16.80
CA GLU A 201 9.77 24.30 -17.09
C GLU A 201 8.88 23.70 -18.18
N VAL A 202 7.59 24.07 -18.19
CA VAL A 202 6.57 23.49 -19.11
C VAL A 202 6.93 23.70 -20.60
N ASP A 203 7.43 24.88 -20.93
CA ASP A 203 7.82 25.27 -22.30
C ASP A 203 9.00 24.46 -22.87
N ARG A 204 9.72 23.73 -21.99
CA ARG A 204 10.84 22.84 -22.36
C ARG A 204 10.48 21.36 -22.45
N LEU A 205 9.21 21.01 -22.25
CA LEU A 205 8.76 19.63 -22.42
C LEU A 205 8.91 19.18 -23.88
N THR A 206 9.48 18.02 -24.08
CA THR A 206 9.62 17.40 -25.40
C THR A 206 8.33 16.65 -25.79
N LEU A 207 8.24 16.20 -27.04
CA LEU A 207 7.08 15.45 -27.55
C LEU A 207 6.84 14.17 -26.74
N GLU A 208 7.88 13.37 -26.52
CA GLU A 208 7.82 12.12 -25.76
C GLU A 208 7.46 12.33 -24.30
N GLU A 209 7.94 13.40 -23.65
CA GLU A 209 7.59 13.77 -22.28
C GLU A 209 6.14 14.24 -22.18
N SER A 210 5.68 15.05 -23.13
CA SER A 210 4.28 15.50 -23.24
C SER A 210 3.32 14.34 -23.45
N ALA A 211 3.70 13.36 -24.27
CA ALA A 211 2.93 12.14 -24.48
C ALA A 211 2.88 11.27 -23.23
N LEU A 212 3.98 11.19 -22.46
CA LEU A 212 4.02 10.47 -21.18
C LEU A 212 3.07 11.09 -20.15
N LEU A 213 3.19 12.42 -19.91
CA LEU A 213 2.31 13.12 -18.96
C LEU A 213 0.85 12.97 -19.37
N THR A 214 0.52 13.18 -20.65
CA THR A 214 -0.85 12.98 -21.17
C THR A 214 -1.34 11.55 -20.93
N GLY A 215 -0.48 10.57 -21.14
CA GLY A 215 -0.79 9.15 -20.90
C GLY A 215 -1.19 8.86 -19.45
N MET A 216 -0.61 9.57 -18.49
CA MET A 216 -0.87 9.40 -17.06
C MET A 216 -2.23 9.92 -16.60
N ILE A 217 -2.83 10.88 -17.29
CA ILE A 217 -4.09 11.55 -16.91
C ILE A 217 -5.21 10.55 -16.56
N LYS A 218 -5.31 9.45 -17.31
CA LYS A 218 -6.36 8.43 -17.11
C LYS A 218 -6.27 7.74 -15.75
N ALA A 219 -5.08 7.51 -15.23
CA ALA A 219 -4.86 6.77 -13.98
C ALA A 219 -3.47 7.12 -13.40
N PRO A 220 -3.29 8.33 -12.84
CA PRO A 220 -1.98 8.87 -12.45
C PRO A 220 -1.21 8.00 -11.45
N SER A 221 -1.92 7.28 -10.58
CA SER A 221 -1.30 6.43 -9.57
C SER A 221 -0.82 5.08 -10.11
N THR A 222 -1.43 4.57 -11.20
CA THR A 222 -1.10 3.25 -11.78
C THR A 222 -0.27 3.33 -13.05
N LEU A 223 -0.27 4.49 -13.72
CA LEU A 223 0.50 4.78 -14.94
C LEU A 223 1.73 5.65 -14.62
N ASN A 224 2.13 5.68 -13.37
CA ASN A 224 3.25 6.46 -12.85
C ASN A 224 4.57 5.80 -13.23
N PRO A 225 5.49 6.49 -13.93
CA PRO A 225 6.76 5.93 -14.35
C PRO A 225 7.72 5.61 -13.20
N PHE A 226 7.57 6.23 -12.03
CA PHE A 226 8.33 5.88 -10.83
C PHE A 226 7.87 4.56 -10.19
N LYS A 227 6.64 4.11 -10.48
CA LYS A 227 6.08 2.85 -9.95
C LYS A 227 6.19 1.70 -10.96
N ASP A 228 5.87 1.97 -12.21
CA ASP A 228 5.91 0.99 -13.30
C ASP A 228 6.30 1.69 -14.61
N PHE A 229 7.61 1.78 -14.82
CA PHE A 229 8.17 2.46 -15.99
C PHE A 229 7.70 1.84 -17.30
N GLN A 230 7.68 0.52 -17.40
CA GLN A 230 7.29 -0.19 -18.63
C GLN A 230 5.83 0.07 -19.01
N LYS A 231 4.95 0.08 -18.01
CA LYS A 231 3.52 0.35 -18.21
C LYS A 231 3.29 1.81 -18.64
N ALA A 232 4.04 2.74 -18.05
CA ALA A 232 4.00 4.14 -18.40
C ALA A 232 4.48 4.37 -19.86
N MET A 233 5.59 3.72 -20.27
CA MET A 233 6.10 3.79 -21.66
C MET A 233 5.09 3.23 -22.67
N LYS A 234 4.51 2.07 -22.43
CA LYS A 234 3.45 1.50 -23.28
C LYS A 234 2.25 2.45 -23.40
N ARG A 235 1.96 3.23 -22.37
CA ARG A 235 0.88 4.20 -22.41
C ARG A 235 1.29 5.46 -23.18
N ARG A 236 2.52 5.96 -23.04
CA ARG A 236 3.11 7.02 -23.87
C ARG A 236 3.00 6.70 -25.36
N ASP A 237 3.40 5.49 -25.73
CA ASP A 237 3.39 5.04 -27.12
C ASP A 237 1.99 5.06 -27.72
N ARG A 238 0.96 4.67 -26.93
CA ARG A 238 -0.44 4.78 -27.37
C ARG A 238 -0.91 6.23 -27.56
N VAL A 239 -0.35 7.19 -26.82
CA VAL A 239 -0.63 8.61 -27.03
C VAL A 239 -0.02 9.06 -28.33
N LEU A 240 1.25 8.72 -28.59
CA LEU A 240 1.96 9.02 -29.85
C LEU A 240 1.25 8.41 -31.07
N ASP A 241 0.77 7.17 -30.96
CA ASP A 241 -0.05 6.53 -32.00
C ASP A 241 -1.32 7.35 -32.32
N ARG A 242 -2.04 7.81 -31.27
CA ARG A 242 -3.24 8.62 -31.45
C ARG A 242 -2.93 9.96 -32.08
N MET A 243 -1.81 10.61 -31.70
CA MET A 243 -1.37 11.86 -32.31
C MET A 243 -1.07 11.68 -33.81
N ALA A 244 -0.43 10.58 -34.19
CA ALA A 244 -0.16 10.26 -35.60
C ALA A 244 -1.46 9.99 -36.39
N VAL A 245 -2.38 9.20 -35.83
CA VAL A 245 -3.71 8.95 -36.45
C VAL A 245 -4.51 10.23 -36.65
N MET A 246 -4.36 11.23 -35.76
CA MET A 246 -5.00 12.54 -35.88
C MET A 246 -4.25 13.49 -36.82
N GLY A 247 -3.07 13.11 -37.32
CA GLY A 247 -2.25 13.93 -38.19
C GLY A 247 -1.53 15.10 -37.47
N PHE A 248 -1.42 15.03 -36.13
CA PHE A 248 -0.68 16.04 -35.35
C PHE A 248 0.83 15.84 -35.44
N ILE A 249 1.28 14.62 -35.66
CA ILE A 249 2.66 14.26 -35.91
C ILE A 249 2.73 13.27 -37.06
N THR A 250 3.89 13.24 -37.73
CA THR A 250 4.19 12.25 -38.78
C THR A 250 4.59 10.91 -38.18
N ASP A 251 4.51 9.82 -38.97
CA ASP A 251 5.00 8.51 -38.55
C ASP A 251 6.52 8.51 -38.25
N LYS A 252 7.27 9.39 -38.88
CA LYS A 252 8.73 9.59 -38.63
C LYS A 252 8.94 10.19 -37.22
N GLU A 253 8.22 11.26 -36.91
CA GLU A 253 8.27 11.90 -35.56
C GLU A 253 7.81 10.94 -34.48
N LYS A 254 6.74 10.18 -34.74
CA LYS A 254 6.24 9.15 -33.82
C LYS A 254 7.34 8.13 -33.50
N LYS A 255 7.98 7.55 -34.50
CA LYS A 255 9.05 6.56 -34.30
C LYS A 255 10.22 7.16 -33.52
N ALA A 256 10.66 8.35 -33.92
CA ALA A 256 11.74 9.04 -33.22
C ALA A 256 11.41 9.31 -31.73
N ALA A 257 10.17 9.71 -31.43
CA ALA A 257 9.75 9.96 -30.06
C ALA A 257 9.61 8.66 -29.23
N MET A 258 9.22 7.53 -29.87
CA MET A 258 9.16 6.22 -29.20
C MET A 258 10.56 5.67 -28.86
N GLU A 259 11.56 5.93 -29.68
CA GLU A 259 12.94 5.48 -29.50
C GLU A 259 13.72 6.34 -28.50
N LYS A 260 13.27 7.57 -28.24
CA LYS A 260 13.91 8.43 -27.25
C LYS A 260 13.78 7.91 -25.84
N GLU A 261 14.90 7.89 -25.14
CA GLU A 261 14.97 7.57 -23.72
C GLU A 261 14.34 8.69 -22.89
N ILE A 262 13.47 8.32 -21.96
CA ILE A 262 12.90 9.23 -20.97
C ILE A 262 13.79 9.21 -19.73
N VAL A 263 14.40 10.34 -19.43
CA VAL A 263 15.16 10.56 -18.21
C VAL A 263 14.25 11.20 -17.17
N LEU A 264 14.04 10.49 -16.06
CA LEU A 264 13.27 10.98 -14.93
C LEU A 264 14.22 11.62 -13.91
N GLU A 265 14.21 12.94 -13.77
CA GLU A 265 15.09 13.64 -12.83
C GLU A 265 14.64 13.55 -11.37
N GLY A 266 13.39 13.14 -11.13
CA GLY A 266 12.89 12.76 -9.80
C GLY A 266 13.16 13.78 -8.69
N LYS A 267 13.03 15.07 -8.96
CA LYS A 267 12.95 16.08 -7.89
C LYS A 267 11.65 15.85 -7.11
N ARG A 268 11.63 14.74 -6.38
CA ARG A 268 10.57 14.49 -5.40
C ARG A 268 10.53 15.68 -4.49
N LEU A 269 9.42 16.39 -4.54
CA LEU A 269 9.18 17.48 -3.63
C LEU A 269 9.54 17.04 -2.20
N LYS A 270 10.11 17.95 -1.44
CA LYS A 270 9.80 18.02 -0.03
C LYS A 270 8.30 18.30 0.06
N ASN A 271 7.47 17.29 -0.23
CA ASN A 271 6.10 17.34 0.17
C ASN A 271 6.17 17.41 1.68
N ASP A 272 5.69 18.51 2.23
CA ASP A 272 5.18 18.51 3.58
C ASP A 272 3.99 17.51 3.56
N ALA A 273 4.31 16.21 3.62
CA ALA A 273 3.32 15.17 3.91
C ALA A 273 2.76 15.40 5.32
N GLY A 274 2.98 16.59 5.86
CA GLY A 274 2.61 16.96 7.20
C GLY A 274 3.36 16.10 8.23
N ARG A 275 2.86 16.11 9.47
CA ARG A 275 3.29 15.20 10.53
C ARG A 275 2.76 13.80 10.22
N TYR A 276 3.49 12.76 10.65
CA TYR A 276 3.09 11.34 10.59
C TYR A 276 2.88 10.77 9.17
N PRO A 277 3.89 10.88 8.28
CA PRO A 277 3.72 10.64 6.84
C PRO A 277 3.25 9.22 6.50
N HIS A 278 3.75 8.19 7.19
CA HIS A 278 3.31 6.80 6.95
C HIS A 278 1.85 6.55 7.36
N TYR A 279 1.41 7.19 8.44
CA TYR A 279 0.02 7.10 8.88
C TYR A 279 -0.91 7.86 7.93
N VAL A 280 -0.48 9.02 7.45
CA VAL A 280 -1.19 9.81 6.42
C VAL A 280 -1.35 9.00 5.14
N ASP A 281 -0.30 8.33 4.66
CA ASP A 281 -0.39 7.46 3.48
C ASP A 281 -1.42 6.33 3.68
N TYR A 282 -1.48 5.76 4.88
CA TYR A 282 -2.47 4.73 5.20
C TYR A 282 -3.91 5.29 5.22
N ILE A 283 -4.12 6.50 5.76
CA ILE A 283 -5.42 7.19 5.70
C ILE A 283 -5.88 7.38 4.26
N LEU A 284 -4.98 7.81 3.36
CA LEU A 284 -5.27 7.93 1.93
C LEU A 284 -5.67 6.59 1.32
N GLU A 285 -4.93 5.52 1.65
CA GLU A 285 -5.23 4.16 1.21
C GLU A 285 -6.60 3.69 1.70
N GLU A 286 -6.91 3.89 3.00
CA GLU A 286 -8.19 3.50 3.60
C GLU A 286 -9.36 4.33 3.04
N ALA A 287 -9.19 5.63 2.85
CA ALA A 287 -10.22 6.51 2.26
C ALA A 287 -10.58 6.08 0.83
N ILE A 288 -9.58 5.69 0.04
CA ILE A 288 -9.77 5.24 -1.34
C ILE A 288 -10.37 3.82 -1.38
N SER A 289 -9.74 2.87 -0.66
CA SER A 289 -10.09 1.45 -0.78
C SER A 289 -11.39 1.07 -0.08
N ARG A 290 -11.64 1.63 1.11
CA ARG A 290 -12.80 1.28 1.94
C ARG A 290 -14.01 2.19 1.69
N TYR A 291 -13.77 3.50 1.50
CA TYR A 291 -14.85 4.48 1.37
C TYR A 291 -15.10 4.91 -0.08
N GLY A 292 -14.31 4.41 -1.04
CA GLY A 292 -14.52 4.62 -2.47
C GLY A 292 -14.23 6.03 -2.95
N LEU A 293 -13.53 6.84 -2.15
CA LEU A 293 -13.09 8.15 -2.55
C LEU A 293 -11.97 8.06 -3.59
N THR A 294 -11.89 9.06 -4.44
CA THR A 294 -10.74 9.18 -5.34
C THR A 294 -9.59 9.86 -4.64
N GLU A 295 -8.40 9.62 -5.12
CA GLU A 295 -7.20 10.30 -4.65
C GLU A 295 -7.34 11.82 -4.72
N ASN A 296 -7.97 12.31 -5.79
CA ASN A 296 -8.24 13.73 -5.98
C ASN A 296 -9.14 14.30 -4.88
N GLU A 297 -10.24 13.62 -4.54
CA GLU A 297 -11.14 14.07 -3.47
C GLU A 297 -10.42 14.14 -2.12
N VAL A 298 -9.60 13.14 -1.83
CA VAL A 298 -8.87 13.11 -0.55
C VAL A 298 -7.79 14.18 -0.48
N LEU A 299 -7.12 14.49 -1.59
CA LEU A 299 -5.99 15.42 -1.60
C LEU A 299 -6.39 16.88 -1.78
N SER A 300 -7.48 17.17 -2.48
CA SER A 300 -7.89 18.54 -2.86
C SER A 300 -9.31 18.92 -2.46
N GLY A 301 -10.07 18.00 -1.91
CA GLY A 301 -11.48 18.23 -1.54
C GLY A 301 -11.68 19.02 -0.24
N GLY A 302 -10.61 19.42 0.45
CA GLY A 302 -10.70 20.12 1.72
C GLY A 302 -11.33 19.29 2.84
N LEU A 303 -11.23 17.95 2.73
CA LEU A 303 -11.91 17.06 3.64
C LEU A 303 -11.39 17.19 5.10
N GLN A 304 -12.27 16.97 6.04
CA GLN A 304 -11.97 16.82 7.46
C GLN A 304 -12.03 15.33 7.80
N ILE A 305 -10.85 14.72 8.02
CA ILE A 305 -10.72 13.29 8.29
C ILE A 305 -10.41 13.07 9.76
N HIS A 306 -11.38 12.59 10.53
CA HIS A 306 -11.23 12.26 11.94
C HIS A 306 -10.75 10.83 12.08
N THR A 307 -9.65 10.62 12.84
CA THR A 307 -8.95 9.34 12.88
C THR A 307 -8.83 8.76 14.29
N GLU A 308 -8.30 7.55 14.36
CA GLU A 308 -7.91 6.83 15.57
C GLU A 308 -6.45 7.10 15.97
N LEU A 309 -5.74 7.96 15.22
CA LEU A 309 -4.34 8.31 15.48
C LEU A 309 -4.15 8.80 16.91
N ASP A 310 -3.21 8.21 17.60
CA ASP A 310 -2.68 8.70 18.87
C ASP A 310 -1.31 9.36 18.62
N PRO A 311 -1.19 10.68 18.75
CA PRO A 311 0.04 11.39 18.45
C PRO A 311 1.25 10.96 19.29
N GLN A 312 1.03 10.61 20.58
CA GLN A 312 2.10 10.15 21.46
C GLN A 312 2.62 8.79 21.02
N MET A 313 1.70 7.84 20.77
CA MET A 313 2.05 6.49 20.31
C MET A 313 2.72 6.53 18.92
N GLN A 314 2.22 7.36 18.01
CA GLN A 314 2.82 7.50 16.67
C GLN A 314 4.24 8.05 16.74
N GLN A 315 4.47 9.10 17.55
CA GLN A 315 5.82 9.66 17.75
C GLN A 315 6.75 8.64 18.40
N ALA A 316 6.28 7.85 19.36
CA ALA A 316 7.04 6.80 20.00
C ALA A 316 7.51 5.74 18.97
N VAL A 317 6.61 5.25 18.11
CA VAL A 317 6.96 4.29 17.07
C VAL A 317 7.91 4.89 16.04
N GLU A 318 7.69 6.13 15.59
CA GLU A 318 8.58 6.82 14.65
C GLU A 318 9.98 7.03 15.24
N ALA A 319 10.09 7.35 16.53
CA ALA A 319 11.38 7.51 17.21
C ALA A 319 12.16 6.18 17.23
N VAL A 320 11.51 5.08 17.56
CA VAL A 320 12.11 3.73 17.52
C VAL A 320 12.59 3.38 16.11
N PHE A 321 11.83 3.69 15.07
CA PHE A 321 12.21 3.41 13.68
C PHE A 321 13.33 4.30 13.13
N LYS A 322 13.63 5.41 13.79
CA LYS A 322 14.77 6.28 13.50
C LYS A 322 16.07 5.87 14.22
N SER A 323 15.98 5.00 15.23
CA SER A 323 17.14 4.52 16.00
C SER A 323 17.84 3.38 15.28
N ASP A 324 18.97 3.66 14.63
CA ASP A 324 19.72 2.67 13.84
C ASP A 324 20.29 1.53 14.71
N ASP A 325 20.57 1.77 15.97
CA ASP A 325 21.10 0.81 16.95
C ASP A 325 20.10 -0.31 17.34
N LEU A 326 18.82 -0.10 17.09
CA LEU A 326 17.79 -1.11 17.32
C LEU A 326 17.62 -2.08 16.16
N PHE A 327 18.14 -1.73 14.99
CA PHE A 327 18.03 -2.56 13.80
C PHE A 327 19.34 -3.28 13.51
N PRO A 328 19.28 -4.50 12.96
CA PRO A 328 20.50 -5.19 12.58
C PRO A 328 21.24 -4.41 11.51
N SER A 329 22.56 -4.41 11.57
CA SER A 329 23.39 -3.92 10.48
C SER A 329 23.13 -4.78 9.24
N GLY A 330 22.87 -4.13 8.11
CA GLY A 330 22.65 -4.80 6.83
C GLY A 330 23.97 -5.26 6.20
N GLY A 331 23.91 -6.30 5.38
CA GLY A 331 24.94 -6.57 4.38
C GLY A 331 24.81 -5.56 3.23
N GLY A 332 25.92 -5.01 2.74
CA GLY A 332 25.95 -4.07 1.64
C GLY A 332 25.41 -2.67 1.98
N GLU A 333 25.10 -1.88 0.95
CA GLU A 333 24.63 -0.49 1.09
C GLU A 333 23.13 -0.35 1.43
N GLN A 334 22.36 -1.44 1.36
CA GLN A 334 20.92 -1.39 1.58
C GLN A 334 20.56 -1.48 3.07
N MET A 335 19.72 -0.55 3.50
CA MET A 335 19.18 -0.49 4.86
C MET A 335 18.16 -1.61 5.10
N VAL A 336 18.26 -2.33 6.23
CA VAL A 336 17.20 -3.22 6.71
C VAL A 336 15.94 -2.41 6.93
N GLN A 337 14.85 -2.83 6.29
CA GLN A 337 13.54 -2.20 6.38
C GLN A 337 12.72 -2.77 7.52
N GLY A 338 11.65 -2.06 7.87
CA GLY A 338 10.70 -2.50 8.86
C GLY A 338 9.29 -1.95 8.63
N GLY A 339 8.32 -2.60 9.24
CA GLY A 339 6.94 -2.14 9.32
C GLY A 339 6.36 -2.46 10.68
N ALA A 340 5.64 -1.51 11.28
CA ALA A 340 4.99 -1.69 12.57
C ALA A 340 3.61 -1.05 12.62
N VAL A 341 2.75 -1.62 13.47
CA VAL A 341 1.41 -1.10 13.72
C VAL A 341 1.03 -1.34 15.18
N LEU A 342 0.30 -0.39 15.77
CA LEU A 342 -0.32 -0.49 17.08
C LEU A 342 -1.84 -0.36 16.94
N ILE A 343 -2.59 -1.30 17.52
CA ILE A 343 -4.06 -1.37 17.46
C ILE A 343 -4.63 -1.47 18.88
N ASP A 344 -5.65 -0.70 19.15
CA ASP A 344 -6.50 -0.88 20.34
C ASP A 344 -7.40 -2.11 20.13
N PRO A 345 -7.25 -3.17 20.93
CA PRO A 345 -7.97 -4.42 20.71
C PRO A 345 -9.48 -4.30 20.94
N SER A 346 -9.94 -3.32 21.71
CA SER A 346 -11.34 -3.14 22.06
C SER A 346 -12.14 -2.38 20.98
N THR A 347 -11.47 -1.50 20.26
CA THR A 347 -12.09 -0.64 19.24
C THR A 347 -11.70 -1.02 17.81
N GLY A 348 -10.56 -1.68 17.61
CA GLY A 348 -9.93 -1.89 16.30
C GLY A 348 -9.21 -0.63 15.77
N GLY A 349 -9.16 0.43 16.57
CA GLY A 349 -8.54 1.70 16.18
C GLY A 349 -7.02 1.58 16.02
N ILE A 350 -6.50 1.95 14.85
CA ILE A 350 -5.05 1.99 14.58
C ILE A 350 -4.49 3.24 15.25
N ARG A 351 -3.76 3.06 16.36
CA ARG A 351 -3.19 4.14 17.17
C ARG A 351 -1.92 4.70 16.57
N ALA A 352 -1.09 3.84 15.96
CA ALA A 352 0.15 4.21 15.31
C ALA A 352 0.48 3.24 14.18
N LEU A 353 1.16 3.75 13.13
CA LEU A 353 1.59 2.95 11.99
C LEU A 353 2.84 3.55 11.36
N VAL A 354 3.89 2.72 11.16
CA VAL A 354 5.10 3.08 10.43
C VAL A 354 5.40 2.02 9.37
N GLY A 355 5.45 2.44 8.10
CA GLY A 355 5.58 1.56 6.94
C GLY A 355 6.98 1.49 6.33
N GLY A 356 8.01 2.03 7.00
CA GLY A 356 9.38 1.95 6.48
C GLY A 356 10.39 2.75 7.27
N ARG A 357 11.67 2.58 6.93
CA ARG A 357 12.81 3.33 7.46
C ARG A 357 13.46 4.20 6.38
N GLY A 358 14.21 5.19 6.80
CA GLY A 358 14.89 6.13 5.92
C GLY A 358 13.98 7.24 5.41
N LYS A 359 14.30 7.80 4.24
CA LYS A 359 13.53 8.92 3.67
C LYS A 359 12.16 8.45 3.23
N HIS A 360 11.11 9.05 3.78
CA HIS A 360 9.74 8.80 3.38
C HIS A 360 9.49 9.22 1.92
N THR A 361 8.73 8.41 1.21
CA THR A 361 8.19 8.72 -0.12
C THR A 361 6.68 8.78 -0.01
N PHE A 362 6.09 9.91 -0.36
CA PHE A 362 4.64 10.07 -0.35
C PHE A 362 3.96 8.99 -1.18
N ARG A 363 3.00 8.27 -0.57
CA ARG A 363 2.34 7.09 -1.16
C ARG A 363 3.31 6.01 -1.65
N GLY A 364 4.49 5.94 -1.05
CA GLY A 364 5.43 4.84 -1.25
C GLY A 364 4.88 3.52 -0.69
N PHE A 365 5.65 2.46 -0.85
CA PHE A 365 5.28 1.15 -0.35
C PHE A 365 5.22 1.14 1.19
N ASN A 366 4.02 0.96 1.73
CA ASN A 366 3.77 0.92 3.17
C ASN A 366 3.87 -0.53 3.68
N ARG A 367 5.00 -0.86 4.32
CA ARG A 367 5.26 -2.23 4.79
C ARG A 367 4.40 -2.65 5.96
N ALA A 368 3.74 -1.73 6.64
CA ALA A 368 2.80 -2.08 7.70
C ALA A 368 1.47 -2.64 7.16
N SER A 369 0.99 -2.14 6.00
CA SER A 369 -0.31 -2.51 5.41
C SER A 369 -0.20 -3.33 4.12
N GLN A 370 0.78 -3.01 3.25
CA GLN A 370 0.86 -3.57 1.89
C GLN A 370 1.84 -4.75 1.75
N LEU A 371 2.61 -5.01 2.79
CA LEU A 371 3.57 -6.12 2.80
C LEU A 371 2.87 -7.46 2.57
N LYS A 372 3.48 -8.31 1.75
CA LYS A 372 3.09 -9.70 1.52
C LYS A 372 4.30 -10.60 1.80
N ARG A 373 4.47 -10.99 3.05
CA ARG A 373 5.59 -11.85 3.51
C ARG A 373 5.08 -13.00 4.37
N GLN A 374 5.79 -14.11 4.32
CA GLN A 374 5.50 -15.26 5.18
C GLN A 374 5.70 -14.86 6.63
N PRO A 375 4.72 -15.10 7.52
CA PRO A 375 4.78 -14.68 8.92
C PRO A 375 5.63 -15.59 9.80
N GLY A 376 6.04 -16.76 9.31
CA GLY A 376 6.75 -17.73 10.11
C GLY A 376 5.93 -18.22 11.30
N SER A 377 6.61 -18.50 12.41
CA SER A 377 5.99 -19.08 13.62
C SER A 377 4.94 -18.21 14.32
N VAL A 378 4.74 -16.93 13.94
CA VAL A 378 3.60 -16.14 14.43
C VAL A 378 2.26 -16.65 13.88
N MET A 379 2.27 -17.53 12.89
CA MET A 379 1.09 -18.23 12.40
C MET A 379 0.61 -19.34 13.32
N LYS A 380 1.49 -19.97 14.11
CA LYS A 380 1.17 -21.14 14.96
C LYS A 380 -0.05 -20.95 15.86
N PRO A 381 -0.20 -19.82 16.61
CA PRO A 381 -1.37 -19.62 17.43
C PRO A 381 -2.68 -19.67 16.66
N LEU A 382 -2.70 -19.14 15.43
CA LEU A 382 -3.89 -19.03 14.59
C LEU A 382 -4.21 -20.33 13.86
N ALA A 383 -3.22 -20.92 13.18
CA ALA A 383 -3.41 -22.08 12.32
C ALA A 383 -3.44 -23.42 13.08
N VAL A 384 -2.81 -23.47 14.26
CA VAL A 384 -2.60 -24.74 14.97
C VAL A 384 -3.27 -24.72 16.35
N TYR A 385 -2.85 -23.83 17.24
CA TYR A 385 -3.20 -23.95 18.65
C TYR A 385 -4.63 -23.53 18.95
N VAL A 386 -5.20 -22.51 18.27
CA VAL A 386 -6.63 -22.18 18.41
C VAL A 386 -7.52 -23.36 17.97
N PRO A 387 -7.41 -23.89 16.74
CA PRO A 387 -8.27 -24.99 16.32
C PRO A 387 -8.00 -26.29 17.10
N ALA A 388 -6.79 -26.50 17.62
CA ALA A 388 -6.50 -27.63 18.47
C ALA A 388 -7.24 -27.55 19.83
N LEU A 389 -7.20 -26.39 20.49
CA LEU A 389 -7.96 -26.15 21.73
C LEU A 389 -9.46 -26.28 21.49
N GLU A 390 -9.97 -25.79 20.37
CA GLU A 390 -11.37 -25.95 19.95
C GLU A 390 -11.74 -27.43 19.65
N SER A 391 -10.75 -28.26 19.32
CA SER A 391 -10.90 -29.70 19.07
C SER A 391 -10.70 -30.58 20.32
N GLY A 392 -10.54 -29.97 21.51
CA GLY A 392 -10.48 -30.68 22.79
C GLY A 392 -9.04 -30.97 23.31
N TYR A 393 -8.00 -30.51 22.60
CA TYR A 393 -6.65 -30.47 23.18
C TYR A 393 -6.58 -29.42 24.30
N ASP A 394 -5.63 -29.57 25.22
CA ASP A 394 -5.40 -28.61 26.30
C ASP A 394 -3.92 -28.30 26.49
N LEU A 395 -3.59 -27.40 27.39
CA LEU A 395 -2.24 -26.91 27.68
C LEU A 395 -1.26 -28.04 28.03
N ASP A 396 -1.74 -29.09 28.72
CA ASP A 396 -0.96 -30.26 29.14
C ASP A 396 -1.01 -31.43 28.14
N SER A 397 -1.71 -31.29 27.04
CA SER A 397 -1.76 -32.31 26.00
C SER A 397 -0.35 -32.63 25.52
N ARG A 398 -0.01 -33.92 25.52
CA ARG A 398 1.29 -34.41 25.10
C ARG A 398 1.40 -34.47 23.59
N LEU A 399 2.43 -33.87 23.06
CA LEU A 399 2.71 -33.77 21.63
C LEU A 399 4.08 -34.41 21.35
N PRO A 400 4.22 -35.23 20.28
CA PRO A 400 5.50 -35.81 19.92
C PRO A 400 6.45 -34.74 19.40
N ASP A 401 7.69 -34.76 19.89
CA ASP A 401 8.80 -33.94 19.38
C ASP A 401 9.98 -34.87 19.00
N LYS A 402 9.82 -35.58 17.92
CA LYS A 402 10.79 -36.51 17.35
C LYS A 402 10.83 -36.37 15.83
N PRO A 403 11.94 -36.75 15.16
CA PRO A 403 11.99 -36.75 13.70
C PRO A 403 10.78 -37.49 13.11
N THR A 404 9.95 -36.75 12.35
CA THR A 404 8.70 -37.27 11.79
C THR A 404 8.58 -36.81 10.33
N ASN A 405 8.20 -37.76 9.47
CA ASN A 405 7.91 -37.48 8.05
C ASN A 405 6.39 -37.42 7.84
N PHE A 406 5.97 -36.39 7.13
CA PHE A 406 4.58 -36.19 6.68
C PHE A 406 4.54 -36.25 5.15
N GLY A 407 4.52 -37.49 4.61
CA GLY A 407 4.82 -37.71 3.19
C GLY A 407 6.25 -37.23 2.88
N ASP A 408 6.38 -36.33 1.91
CA ASP A 408 7.67 -35.73 1.52
C ASP A 408 8.09 -34.55 2.40
N TYR A 409 7.27 -34.12 3.36
CA TYR A 409 7.54 -32.98 4.23
C TYR A 409 8.13 -33.43 5.57
N GLN A 410 9.36 -32.96 5.86
CA GLN A 410 10.06 -33.27 7.11
C GLN A 410 10.42 -31.96 7.84
N PRO A 411 9.59 -31.50 8.79
CA PRO A 411 9.90 -30.32 9.58
C PRO A 411 11.04 -30.60 10.57
N LYS A 412 11.90 -29.59 10.79
CA LYS A 412 12.96 -29.64 11.81
C LYS A 412 12.72 -28.52 12.82
N ASN A 413 13.06 -28.78 14.10
CA ASN A 413 13.08 -27.71 15.09
C ASN A 413 14.20 -26.71 14.78
N HIS A 414 14.01 -25.46 15.18
CA HIS A 414 14.94 -24.37 14.88
C HIS A 414 16.32 -24.55 15.52
N ASP A 415 16.38 -25.26 16.66
CA ASP A 415 17.61 -25.61 17.40
C ASP A 415 18.19 -26.95 16.97
N GLY A 416 17.55 -27.67 16.04
CA GLY A 416 17.95 -29.00 15.58
C GLY A 416 17.78 -30.11 16.62
N ARG A 417 17.21 -29.83 17.79
CA ARG A 417 17.03 -30.79 18.90
C ARG A 417 15.59 -31.30 18.94
N TYR A 418 15.45 -32.54 19.43
CA TYR A 418 14.16 -33.19 19.65
C TYR A 418 14.06 -33.65 21.11
N ARG A 419 12.93 -33.41 21.76
CA ARG A 419 12.70 -33.62 23.19
C ARG A 419 11.92 -34.90 23.48
N GLY A 420 11.58 -35.68 22.44
CA GLY A 420 10.77 -36.88 22.52
C GLY A 420 9.27 -36.59 22.61
N GLU A 421 8.85 -36.05 23.72
CA GLU A 421 7.45 -35.63 23.98
C GLU A 421 7.45 -34.35 24.81
N VAL A 422 6.57 -33.44 24.48
CA VAL A 422 6.40 -32.12 25.13
C VAL A 422 4.93 -31.84 25.38
N THR A 423 4.62 -30.96 26.33
CA THR A 423 3.27 -30.39 26.44
C THR A 423 3.00 -29.36 25.35
N MET A 424 1.72 -29.08 25.07
CA MET A 424 1.35 -27.99 24.17
C MET A 424 1.95 -26.65 24.63
N TYR A 425 1.94 -26.39 25.94
CA TYR A 425 2.55 -25.22 26.54
C TYR A 425 4.05 -25.09 26.17
N GLU A 426 4.84 -26.13 26.43
CA GLU A 426 6.26 -26.18 26.09
C GLU A 426 6.50 -25.97 24.58
N ALA A 427 5.67 -26.63 23.75
CA ALA A 427 5.75 -26.48 22.28
C ALA A 427 5.53 -25.03 21.82
N VAL A 428 4.62 -24.27 22.47
CA VAL A 428 4.37 -22.86 22.20
C VAL A 428 5.49 -21.97 22.71
N VAL A 429 5.92 -22.18 23.95
CA VAL A 429 6.95 -21.37 24.63
C VAL A 429 8.29 -21.44 23.89
N ASP A 430 8.72 -22.64 23.53
CA ASP A 430 9.97 -22.89 22.78
C ASP A 430 9.77 -22.80 21.26
N SER A 431 8.53 -22.52 20.81
CA SER A 431 8.22 -22.39 19.38
C SER A 431 8.61 -23.61 18.53
N LEU A 432 8.44 -24.83 19.06
CA LEU A 432 8.82 -26.06 18.38
C LEU A 432 8.04 -26.24 17.06
N ASN A 433 8.72 -26.75 16.04
CA ASN A 433 8.12 -26.92 14.71
C ASN A 433 7.44 -28.26 14.55
N VAL A 434 8.10 -29.34 14.97
CA VAL A 434 7.57 -30.71 14.80
C VAL A 434 6.24 -30.92 15.52
N PRO A 435 6.09 -30.55 16.80
CA PRO A 435 4.81 -30.66 17.49
C PRO A 435 3.70 -29.84 16.83
N ALA A 436 4.03 -28.64 16.31
CA ALA A 436 3.04 -27.78 15.66
C ALA A 436 2.55 -28.39 14.34
N VAL A 437 3.45 -28.91 13.50
CA VAL A 437 3.08 -29.59 12.25
C VAL A 437 2.30 -30.86 12.52
N TRP A 438 2.76 -31.67 13.50
CA TRP A 438 2.04 -32.88 13.90
C TRP A 438 0.61 -32.57 14.35
N LEU A 439 0.46 -31.53 15.18
CA LEU A 439 -0.86 -31.17 15.71
C LEU A 439 -1.79 -30.68 14.58
N LEU A 440 -1.29 -29.90 13.62
CA LEU A 440 -2.08 -29.50 12.45
C LEU A 440 -2.49 -30.70 11.59
N ASP A 441 -1.58 -31.69 11.43
CA ASP A 441 -1.90 -32.93 10.73
C ASP A 441 -3.04 -33.72 11.42
N GLN A 442 -2.99 -33.82 12.77
CA GLN A 442 -4.03 -34.51 13.56
C GLN A 442 -5.39 -33.84 13.51
N ILE A 443 -5.45 -32.51 13.57
CA ILE A 443 -6.73 -31.78 13.53
C ILE A 443 -7.22 -31.56 12.10
N GLY A 444 -6.35 -31.71 11.09
CA GLY A 444 -6.60 -31.47 9.67
C GLY A 444 -6.29 -30.02 9.26
N VAL A 445 -5.59 -29.89 8.13
CA VAL A 445 -5.17 -28.59 7.55
C VAL A 445 -6.34 -27.65 7.33
N GLU A 446 -7.50 -28.18 6.94
CA GLU A 446 -8.72 -27.39 6.68
C GLU A 446 -9.18 -26.59 7.90
N ARG A 447 -9.21 -27.21 9.08
CA ARG A 447 -9.55 -26.50 10.32
C ARG A 447 -8.55 -25.39 10.63
N GLY A 448 -7.27 -25.62 10.32
CA GLY A 448 -6.25 -24.57 10.42
C GLY A 448 -6.52 -23.39 9.48
N MET A 449 -6.85 -23.67 8.21
CA MET A 449 -7.21 -22.64 7.22
C MET A 449 -8.46 -21.86 7.62
N GLU A 450 -9.50 -22.55 8.07
CA GLU A 450 -10.73 -21.92 8.56
C GLU A 450 -10.47 -21.00 9.76
N ALA A 451 -9.66 -21.43 10.70
CA ALA A 451 -9.26 -20.61 11.83
C ALA A 451 -8.52 -19.35 11.37
N VAL A 452 -7.52 -19.49 10.51
CA VAL A 452 -6.75 -18.34 9.98
C VAL A 452 -7.65 -17.35 9.24
N ARG A 453 -8.57 -17.82 8.37
CA ARG A 453 -9.54 -16.96 7.68
C ARG A 453 -10.48 -16.25 8.66
N ARG A 454 -10.94 -16.94 9.68
CA ARG A 454 -11.80 -16.41 10.76
C ARG A 454 -11.13 -15.26 11.52
N PHE A 455 -9.81 -15.33 11.69
CA PHE A 455 -9.00 -14.26 12.27
C PHE A 455 -8.61 -13.15 11.26
N GLY A 456 -9.19 -13.16 10.06
CA GLY A 456 -9.03 -12.09 9.06
C GLY A 456 -7.70 -12.09 8.32
N VAL A 457 -6.91 -13.16 8.40
CA VAL A 457 -5.68 -13.28 7.61
C VAL A 457 -6.00 -13.90 6.24
N PRO A 458 -5.67 -13.23 5.13
CA PRO A 458 -6.01 -13.72 3.80
C PRO A 458 -5.20 -14.98 3.46
N LEU A 459 -5.89 -15.99 2.92
CA LEU A 459 -5.31 -17.23 2.43
C LEU A 459 -5.81 -17.54 1.02
N VAL A 460 -4.94 -18.12 0.20
CA VAL A 460 -5.28 -18.70 -1.09
C VAL A 460 -5.43 -20.23 -0.98
N GLU A 461 -6.06 -20.87 -1.95
CA GLU A 461 -6.29 -22.33 -1.90
C GLU A 461 -4.98 -23.12 -1.87
N LYS A 462 -3.93 -22.64 -2.50
CA LYS A 462 -2.59 -23.26 -2.49
C LYS A 462 -1.91 -23.26 -1.13
N ASP A 463 -2.44 -22.54 -0.13
CA ASP A 463 -1.95 -22.56 1.26
C ASP A 463 -2.44 -23.80 2.02
N ARG A 464 -3.27 -24.66 1.40
CA ARG A 464 -3.77 -25.92 1.95
C ARG A 464 -2.66 -26.96 2.02
N GLN A 465 -1.75 -26.77 2.97
CA GLN A 465 -0.60 -27.64 3.19
C GLN A 465 -0.11 -27.55 4.65
N LEU A 466 0.56 -28.60 5.15
CA LEU A 466 1.09 -28.64 6.51
C LEU A 466 2.09 -27.51 6.82
N GLY A 467 2.75 -26.98 5.80
CA GLY A 467 3.62 -25.82 5.92
C GLY A 467 2.93 -24.58 6.49
N LEU A 468 1.58 -24.49 6.41
CA LEU A 468 0.79 -23.43 7.02
C LEU A 468 1.03 -23.35 8.55
N ALA A 469 1.26 -24.50 9.23
CA ALA A 469 1.62 -24.53 10.65
C ALA A 469 2.81 -23.63 10.97
N LEU A 470 3.75 -23.50 10.05
CA LEU A 470 4.98 -22.71 10.22
C LEU A 470 4.93 -21.37 9.47
N GLY A 471 3.75 -20.97 8.99
CA GLY A 471 3.55 -19.73 8.25
C GLY A 471 4.00 -19.78 6.79
N GLY A 472 4.11 -20.98 6.21
CA GLY A 472 4.36 -21.17 4.78
C GLY A 472 3.14 -20.78 3.95
N MET A 473 3.07 -19.51 3.55
CA MET A 473 2.00 -18.93 2.73
C MET A 473 2.53 -18.57 1.35
N ILE A 474 1.68 -18.71 0.33
CA ILE A 474 2.03 -18.37 -1.06
C ILE A 474 2.12 -16.85 -1.25
N GLU A 475 1.09 -16.12 -0.82
CA GLU A 475 1.08 -14.65 -0.94
C GLU A 475 1.67 -13.95 0.29
N GLY A 476 1.60 -14.57 1.47
CA GLY A 476 2.03 -13.96 2.72
C GLY A 476 1.02 -12.97 3.31
N THR A 477 1.45 -12.23 4.32
CA THR A 477 0.61 -11.31 5.09
C THR A 477 1.36 -10.04 5.49
N SER A 478 0.67 -9.09 6.15
CA SER A 478 1.22 -7.82 6.61
C SER A 478 1.19 -7.71 8.14
N PRO A 479 1.99 -6.79 8.75
CA PRO A 479 1.90 -6.45 10.16
C PRO A 479 0.48 -6.08 10.61
N LEU A 480 -0.25 -5.34 9.78
CA LEU A 480 -1.63 -4.93 10.07
C LEU A 480 -2.57 -6.14 10.23
N HIS A 481 -2.53 -7.10 9.31
CA HIS A 481 -3.35 -8.32 9.42
C HIS A 481 -2.98 -9.13 10.67
N MET A 482 -1.70 -9.27 10.97
CA MET A 482 -1.25 -10.04 12.13
C MET A 482 -1.60 -9.33 13.45
N ALA A 483 -1.47 -8.00 13.53
CA ALA A 483 -1.90 -7.25 14.71
C ALA A 483 -3.42 -7.34 14.92
N GLN A 484 -4.22 -7.21 13.86
CA GLN A 484 -5.66 -7.39 13.94
C GLN A 484 -6.04 -8.80 14.42
N ALA A 485 -5.40 -9.83 13.89
CA ALA A 485 -5.66 -11.21 14.31
C ALA A 485 -5.35 -11.42 15.80
N TYR A 486 -4.19 -10.94 16.28
CA TYR A 486 -3.79 -11.08 17.67
C TYR A 486 -4.57 -10.19 18.64
N SER A 487 -5.15 -9.07 18.17
CA SER A 487 -6.02 -8.22 18.99
C SER A 487 -7.22 -9.00 19.53
N ALA A 488 -7.68 -10.03 18.82
CA ALA A 488 -8.75 -10.89 19.29
C ALA A 488 -8.39 -11.65 20.59
N PHE A 489 -7.13 -12.02 20.78
CA PHE A 489 -6.69 -12.66 22.03
C PHE A 489 -6.70 -11.68 23.19
N ALA A 490 -6.22 -10.46 22.99
CA ALA A 490 -6.30 -9.39 23.99
C ALA A 490 -7.75 -9.04 24.35
N ASN A 491 -8.66 -9.16 23.38
CA ASN A 491 -10.08 -8.84 23.50
C ASN A 491 -10.96 -10.09 23.69
N GLN A 492 -10.49 -11.08 24.45
CA GLN A 492 -11.26 -12.23 24.90
C GLN A 492 -11.96 -13.01 23.77
N GLY A 493 -11.28 -13.18 22.63
CA GLY A 493 -11.75 -13.92 21.47
C GLY A 493 -12.66 -13.13 20.51
N VAL A 494 -12.78 -11.83 20.69
CA VAL A 494 -13.53 -10.93 19.80
C VAL A 494 -12.58 -10.10 18.98
N MET A 495 -12.55 -10.28 17.66
CA MET A 495 -11.84 -9.43 16.72
C MET A 495 -12.70 -8.24 16.35
N VAL A 496 -12.14 -7.04 16.42
CA VAL A 496 -12.73 -5.83 15.85
C VAL A 496 -11.94 -5.46 14.60
N GLU A 497 -12.64 -5.14 13.51
CA GLU A 497 -12.00 -4.77 12.26
C GLU A 497 -11.11 -3.54 12.44
N ALA A 498 -9.84 -3.63 12.02
CA ALA A 498 -8.89 -2.53 12.13
C ALA A 498 -9.28 -1.37 11.21
N HIS A 499 -9.16 -0.15 11.71
CA HIS A 499 -9.46 1.07 10.97
C HIS A 499 -8.66 2.26 11.51
N ALA A 500 -8.31 3.18 10.64
CA ALA A 500 -7.72 4.46 11.03
C ALA A 500 -8.76 5.59 11.00
N ILE A 501 -9.70 5.54 10.07
CA ILE A 501 -10.69 6.60 9.85
C ILE A 501 -11.96 6.33 10.69
N ARG A 502 -12.35 7.33 11.49
CA ARG A 502 -13.61 7.32 12.25
C ARG A 502 -14.77 7.91 11.43
N ARG A 503 -14.51 9.04 10.79
CA ARG A 503 -15.44 9.71 9.86
C ARG A 503 -14.71 10.67 8.94
N ILE A 504 -15.35 10.97 7.82
CA ILE A 504 -14.90 11.94 6.82
C ILE A 504 -16.03 12.94 6.62
N GLU A 505 -15.71 14.22 6.69
CA GLU A 505 -16.65 15.33 6.52
C GLU A 505 -16.14 16.27 5.44
N LYS A 506 -17.04 16.96 4.74
CA LYS A 506 -16.71 18.08 3.85
C LYS A 506 -16.38 19.34 4.66
N PRO A 507 -15.82 20.41 4.03
CA PRO A 507 -15.53 21.66 4.71
C PRO A 507 -16.76 22.32 5.36
N ASP A 508 -17.95 22.09 4.81
CA ASP A 508 -19.24 22.59 5.31
C ASP A 508 -19.86 21.72 6.42
N GLY A 509 -19.17 20.65 6.84
CA GLY A 509 -19.61 19.71 7.88
C GLY A 509 -20.53 18.59 7.37
N GLU A 510 -20.80 18.50 6.05
CA GLU A 510 -21.58 17.38 5.49
C GLU A 510 -20.79 16.06 5.65
N LEU A 511 -21.44 15.05 6.24
CA LEU A 511 -20.86 13.73 6.44
C LEU A 511 -20.71 12.99 5.11
N VAL A 512 -19.48 12.67 4.73
CA VAL A 512 -19.14 11.88 3.53
C VAL A 512 -19.15 10.40 3.85
N ALA A 513 -18.50 10.00 4.95
CA ALA A 513 -18.37 8.60 5.37
C ALA A 513 -18.17 8.49 6.89
N ARG A 514 -18.59 7.36 7.44
CA ARG A 514 -18.40 7.03 8.86
C ARG A 514 -18.09 5.55 9.00
N TRP A 515 -17.14 5.24 9.88
CA TRP A 515 -16.89 3.87 10.29
C TRP A 515 -17.94 3.40 11.30
N TYR A 516 -18.41 2.16 11.14
CA TYR A 516 -19.29 1.50 12.07
C TYR A 516 -18.59 0.26 12.62
N LYS A 517 -18.60 0.08 13.95
CA LYS A 517 -17.91 -1.01 14.62
C LYS A 517 -18.38 -2.37 14.07
N LYS A 518 -17.43 -3.09 13.45
CA LYS A 518 -17.61 -4.46 13.01
C LYS A 518 -16.79 -5.36 13.92
N SER A 519 -17.47 -6.17 14.72
CA SER A 519 -16.83 -7.11 15.63
C SER A 519 -17.35 -8.51 15.37
N VAL A 520 -16.44 -9.48 15.43
CA VAL A 520 -16.74 -10.90 15.21
C VAL A 520 -16.08 -11.72 16.31
N ARG A 521 -16.81 -12.64 16.93
CA ARG A 521 -16.22 -13.62 17.81
C ARG A 521 -15.52 -14.68 16.97
N VAL A 522 -14.19 -14.69 17.02
CA VAL A 522 -13.35 -15.58 16.21
C VAL A 522 -12.93 -16.84 16.97
N THR A 523 -13.02 -16.81 18.30
CA THR A 523 -12.86 -17.98 19.18
C THR A 523 -13.54 -17.75 20.51
N SER A 524 -13.65 -18.79 21.34
CA SER A 524 -14.24 -18.68 22.67
C SER A 524 -13.34 -17.85 23.61
N LYS A 525 -13.94 -17.28 24.66
CA LYS A 525 -13.19 -16.59 25.73
C LYS A 525 -12.16 -17.50 26.37
N GLU A 526 -12.52 -18.77 26.62
CA GLU A 526 -11.64 -19.75 27.23
C GLU A 526 -10.42 -20.04 26.34
N VAL A 527 -10.62 -20.30 25.07
CA VAL A 527 -9.53 -20.52 24.11
C VAL A 527 -8.61 -19.30 24.03
N ALA A 528 -9.18 -18.08 23.95
CA ALA A 528 -8.38 -16.85 23.93
C ALA A 528 -7.53 -16.70 25.20
N GLN A 529 -8.06 -17.04 26.38
CA GLN A 529 -7.32 -17.00 27.64
C GLN A 529 -6.22 -18.07 27.70
N LYS A 530 -6.47 -19.28 27.22
CA LYS A 530 -5.47 -20.34 27.12
C LYS A 530 -4.34 -19.95 26.16
N ILE A 531 -4.65 -19.40 25.00
CA ILE A 531 -3.65 -18.85 24.07
C ILE A 531 -2.85 -17.72 24.73
N THR A 532 -3.52 -16.77 25.38
CA THR A 532 -2.85 -15.67 26.10
C THR A 532 -1.91 -16.18 27.17
N TYR A 533 -2.31 -17.21 27.92
CA TYR A 533 -1.46 -17.84 28.94
C TYR A 533 -0.17 -18.43 28.31
N MET A 534 -0.29 -19.19 27.23
CA MET A 534 0.87 -19.75 26.53
C MET A 534 1.76 -18.66 25.93
N LEU A 535 1.17 -17.62 25.29
CA LEU A 535 1.91 -16.51 24.70
C LEU A 535 2.58 -15.62 25.76
N LYS A 536 2.01 -15.53 26.97
CA LYS A 536 2.65 -14.92 28.12
C LYS A 536 3.90 -15.73 28.51
N GLY A 537 3.83 -17.06 28.53
CA GLY A 537 4.98 -17.96 28.73
C GLY A 537 6.10 -17.72 27.70
N VAL A 538 5.77 -17.48 26.43
CA VAL A 538 6.76 -17.12 25.39
C VAL A 538 7.58 -15.90 25.80
N VAL A 539 6.93 -14.87 26.40
CA VAL A 539 7.60 -13.63 26.83
C VAL A 539 8.26 -13.77 28.19
N ASP A 540 7.71 -14.56 29.08
CA ASP A 540 8.25 -14.71 30.44
C ASP A 540 9.49 -15.60 30.46
N GLU A 541 9.53 -16.68 29.69
CA GLU A 541 10.58 -17.69 29.78
C GLU A 541 11.00 -18.32 28.43
N GLY A 542 10.30 -17.99 27.34
CA GLY A 542 10.50 -18.59 26.00
C GLY A 542 11.32 -17.74 25.04
N THR A 543 11.01 -17.91 23.76
CA THR A 543 11.70 -17.24 22.64
C THR A 543 11.51 -15.72 22.59
N GLY A 544 10.53 -15.18 23.32
CA GLY A 544 10.14 -13.78 23.31
C GLY A 544 10.61 -12.95 24.49
N THR A 545 11.54 -13.42 25.32
CA THR A 545 11.92 -12.76 26.58
C THR A 545 12.39 -11.31 26.44
N GLN A 546 12.97 -10.95 25.31
CA GLN A 546 13.38 -9.57 25.03
C GLN A 546 12.20 -8.62 24.69
N ALA A 547 11.00 -9.17 24.47
CA ALA A 547 9.80 -8.37 24.26
C ALA A 547 9.10 -7.98 25.59
N ARG A 548 9.61 -8.43 26.74
CA ARG A 548 9.02 -8.14 28.05
C ARG A 548 9.02 -6.65 28.34
N ILE A 549 7.83 -6.08 28.55
CA ILE A 549 7.65 -4.68 28.94
C ILE A 549 7.80 -4.59 30.45
N PRO A 550 8.69 -3.73 30.98
CA PRO A 550 8.90 -3.59 32.41
C PRO A 550 7.58 -3.23 33.12
N GLY A 551 7.25 -4.00 34.16
CA GLY A 551 6.06 -3.76 35.00
C GLY A 551 4.71 -4.03 34.34
N ARG A 552 4.65 -4.55 33.11
CA ARG A 552 3.38 -4.84 32.40
C ARG A 552 3.30 -6.29 31.94
N PRO A 553 2.17 -6.98 32.14
CA PRO A 553 1.95 -8.30 31.57
C PRO A 553 1.94 -8.21 30.05
N THR A 554 2.77 -9.02 29.40
CA THR A 554 2.97 -9.04 27.97
C THR A 554 2.82 -10.45 27.44
N ALA A 555 2.09 -10.63 26.36
CA ALA A 555 1.96 -11.89 25.64
C ALA A 555 2.37 -11.68 24.17
N GLY A 556 2.98 -12.67 23.54
CA GLY A 556 3.38 -12.51 22.14
C GLY A 556 4.11 -13.71 21.55
N LYS A 557 4.43 -13.64 20.29
CA LYS A 557 5.05 -14.71 19.53
C LYS A 557 6.12 -14.17 18.60
N THR A 558 7.25 -14.87 18.53
CA THR A 558 8.31 -14.67 17.55
C THR A 558 8.02 -15.40 16.25
N GLY A 559 8.48 -14.87 15.14
CA GLY A 559 8.44 -15.51 13.82
C GLY A 559 9.72 -15.21 13.03
N THR A 560 10.34 -16.24 12.51
CA THR A 560 11.52 -16.13 11.65
C THR A 560 11.31 -17.01 10.43
N THR A 561 11.57 -16.48 9.24
CA THR A 561 11.52 -17.25 7.99
C THR A 561 12.92 -17.51 7.48
N GLN A 562 13.14 -18.73 6.97
CA GLN A 562 14.43 -19.15 6.44
C GLN A 562 14.72 -18.51 5.09
N LEU A 563 15.99 -18.46 4.73
CA LEU A 563 16.43 -18.05 3.41
C LEU A 563 15.96 -19.05 2.34
N PRO A 564 15.58 -18.58 1.15
CA PRO A 564 15.39 -19.46 0.00
C PRO A 564 16.68 -20.25 -0.28
N GLY A 565 16.58 -21.58 -0.38
CA GLY A 565 17.75 -22.46 -0.60
C GLY A 565 18.50 -22.87 0.67
N GLY A 566 18.07 -22.43 1.85
CA GLY A 566 18.72 -22.76 3.14
C GLY A 566 19.92 -21.86 3.45
N GLY A 567 20.64 -22.16 4.52
CA GLY A 567 21.80 -21.39 4.97
C GLY A 567 21.59 -20.76 6.35
N SER A 568 22.65 -20.13 6.88
CA SER A 568 22.63 -19.40 8.13
C SER A 568 22.11 -17.98 7.87
N GLY A 569 20.98 -17.62 8.50
CA GLY A 569 20.36 -16.31 8.37
C GLY A 569 18.84 -16.39 8.25
N ALA A 570 18.20 -15.24 8.17
CA ALA A 570 16.75 -15.13 8.05
C ALA A 570 16.36 -14.18 6.91
N ARG A 571 15.23 -14.49 6.30
CA ARG A 571 14.61 -13.61 5.32
C ARG A 571 13.78 -12.53 6.00
N ASP A 572 12.96 -12.93 6.98
CA ASP A 572 12.05 -12.06 7.70
C ASP A 572 12.12 -12.34 9.21
N ASN A 573 12.08 -11.29 10.02
CA ASN A 573 11.91 -11.36 11.45
C ASN A 573 10.61 -10.68 11.86
N TRP A 574 9.79 -11.41 12.62
CA TRP A 574 8.50 -10.97 13.10
C TRP A 574 8.40 -11.05 14.62
N PHE A 575 7.69 -10.10 15.20
CA PHE A 575 7.11 -10.23 16.52
C PHE A 575 5.71 -9.66 16.54
N VAL A 576 4.76 -10.42 17.06
CA VAL A 576 3.39 -9.98 17.29
C VAL A 576 3.05 -10.24 18.74
N GLY A 577 2.64 -9.19 19.44
CA GLY A 577 2.35 -9.30 20.86
C GLY A 577 1.39 -8.23 21.34
N TYR A 578 0.98 -8.35 22.59
CA TYR A 578 -0.03 -7.47 23.18
C TYR A 578 0.08 -7.40 24.71
N THR A 579 -0.45 -6.29 25.22
CA THR A 579 -0.94 -6.13 26.60
C THR A 579 -2.47 -6.18 26.55
N PRO A 580 -3.18 -6.14 27.68
CA PRO A 580 -4.66 -6.03 27.65
C PRO A 580 -5.17 -4.79 26.87
N GLN A 581 -4.36 -3.72 26.78
CA GLN A 581 -4.76 -2.41 26.26
C GLN A 581 -4.32 -2.15 24.82
N LEU A 582 -3.25 -2.81 24.36
CA LEU A 582 -2.62 -2.48 23.08
C LEU A 582 -2.00 -3.72 22.43
N THR A 583 -2.24 -3.89 21.15
CA THR A 583 -1.65 -4.95 20.32
C THR A 583 -0.68 -4.33 19.33
N GLY A 584 0.51 -4.93 19.20
CA GLY A 584 1.53 -4.48 18.26
C GLY A 584 2.07 -5.60 17.39
N ALA A 585 2.38 -5.29 16.15
CA ALA A 585 3.12 -6.17 15.24
C ALA A 585 4.31 -5.45 14.65
N VAL A 586 5.43 -6.15 14.55
CA VAL A 586 6.69 -5.68 13.95
C VAL A 586 7.16 -6.69 12.93
N TRP A 587 7.57 -6.21 11.77
CA TRP A 587 8.28 -6.95 10.73
C TRP A 587 9.60 -6.26 10.41
N LEU A 588 10.66 -7.05 10.18
CA LEU A 588 11.96 -6.61 9.69
C LEU A 588 12.41 -7.50 8.55
N GLY A 589 13.07 -6.91 7.55
CA GLY A 589 13.62 -7.63 6.41
C GLY A 589 14.12 -6.68 5.32
N TYR A 590 14.55 -7.25 4.23
CA TYR A 590 14.85 -6.51 3.01
C TYR A 590 13.67 -6.58 2.02
N ASP A 591 13.48 -5.54 1.22
CA ASP A 591 12.47 -5.56 0.16
C ASP A 591 12.74 -6.68 -0.85
N LYS A 592 14.01 -6.90 -1.18
CA LYS A 592 14.49 -8.04 -1.94
C LYS A 592 15.54 -8.77 -1.11
N THR A 593 15.35 -10.06 -0.95
CA THR A 593 16.30 -10.95 -0.27
C THR A 593 17.15 -11.66 -1.34
N ASP A 594 18.46 -11.59 -1.23
CA ASP A 594 19.44 -12.24 -2.08
C ASP A 594 20.65 -12.72 -1.25
N ALA A 595 21.77 -13.07 -1.90
CA ALA A 595 22.96 -13.56 -1.23
C ALA A 595 23.64 -12.52 -0.31
N GLU A 596 23.41 -11.23 -0.53
CA GLU A 596 24.01 -10.13 0.23
C GLU A 596 23.00 -9.45 1.17
N HIS A 597 21.68 -9.53 0.83
CA HIS A 597 20.62 -8.85 1.55
C HIS A 597 19.74 -9.83 2.32
N TYR A 598 20.21 -10.25 3.50
CA TYR A 598 19.48 -11.10 4.43
C TYR A 598 19.79 -10.70 5.88
N LEU A 599 18.96 -11.14 6.81
CA LEU A 599 19.15 -10.88 8.24
C LEU A 599 20.09 -11.92 8.85
N THR A 600 21.12 -11.45 9.56
CA THR A 600 22.06 -12.30 10.30
C THR A 600 21.59 -12.59 11.72
N THR A 601 20.51 -11.97 12.16
CA THR A 601 19.93 -12.06 13.50
C THR A 601 18.56 -12.71 13.48
N SER A 602 18.16 -13.31 14.61
CA SER A 602 16.82 -13.88 14.78
C SER A 602 15.79 -12.85 15.26
N SER A 603 14.52 -13.20 15.13
CA SER A 603 13.40 -12.40 15.66
C SER A 603 13.50 -12.18 17.18
N SER A 604 14.04 -13.16 17.92
CA SER A 604 14.26 -13.06 19.38
C SER A 604 15.30 -12.01 19.79
N GLN A 605 16.13 -11.56 18.86
CA GLN A 605 17.19 -10.57 19.10
C GLN A 605 16.82 -9.16 18.61
N THR A 606 15.94 -9.06 17.64
CA THR A 606 15.65 -7.78 16.94
C THR A 606 14.19 -7.37 17.03
N ALA A 607 13.27 -8.08 16.38
CA ALA A 607 11.85 -7.70 16.35
C ALA A 607 11.24 -7.61 17.76
N THR A 608 11.67 -8.47 18.70
CA THR A 608 11.28 -8.43 20.12
C THR A 608 11.73 -7.14 20.81
N ARG A 609 12.95 -6.67 20.58
CA ARG A 609 13.47 -5.44 21.16
C ARG A 609 12.71 -4.22 20.63
N ILE A 610 12.52 -4.14 19.32
CA ILE A 610 11.77 -3.06 18.68
C ILE A 610 10.34 -3.02 19.22
N PHE A 611 9.68 -4.18 19.32
CA PHE A 611 8.35 -4.27 19.94
C PHE A 611 8.35 -3.74 21.38
N ARG A 612 9.32 -4.16 22.21
CA ARG A 612 9.43 -3.70 23.59
C ARG A 612 9.56 -2.18 23.66
N GLU A 613 10.49 -1.60 22.91
CA GLU A 613 10.75 -0.16 22.94
C GLU A 613 9.50 0.65 22.49
N MET A 614 8.90 0.26 21.36
CA MET A 614 7.70 0.96 20.89
C MET A 614 6.52 0.84 21.85
N MET A 615 6.29 -0.34 22.44
CA MET A 615 5.19 -0.55 23.39
C MET A 615 5.44 0.14 24.73
N THR A 616 6.68 0.12 25.22
CA THR A 616 7.06 0.81 26.48
C THR A 616 6.81 2.31 26.36
N ALA A 617 7.29 2.93 25.28
CA ALA A 617 7.09 4.36 25.05
C ALA A 617 5.61 4.72 24.79
N SER A 618 4.89 3.87 24.04
CA SER A 618 3.47 4.09 23.73
C SER A 618 2.54 3.95 24.93
N LEU A 619 2.90 3.11 25.92
CA LEU A 619 2.10 2.89 27.12
C LEU A 619 2.56 3.72 28.32
N GLN A 620 3.46 4.67 28.11
CA GLN A 620 3.91 5.58 29.17
C GLN A 620 2.73 6.43 29.67
N GLY A 621 2.49 6.42 30.97
CA GLY A 621 1.37 7.13 31.59
C GLY A 621 0.04 6.34 31.62
N GLU A 622 -0.08 5.28 30.84
CA GLU A 622 -1.28 4.43 30.89
C GLU A 622 -1.28 3.52 32.15
N PRO A 623 -2.42 3.30 32.79
CA PRO A 623 -2.50 2.41 33.94
C PRO A 623 -2.17 0.96 33.54
N VAL A 624 -1.54 0.21 34.47
CA VAL A 624 -1.22 -1.19 34.23
C VAL A 624 -2.48 -2.05 34.40
N GLN A 625 -2.79 -2.85 33.40
CA GLN A 625 -3.90 -3.81 33.43
C GLN A 625 -3.36 -5.26 33.36
N SER A 626 -4.01 -6.17 34.03
CA SER A 626 -3.71 -7.60 33.99
C SER A 626 -4.59 -8.33 32.99
N PHE A 627 -4.07 -9.41 32.39
CA PHE A 627 -4.89 -10.32 31.59
C PHE A 627 -5.92 -11.02 32.47
N ASP A 628 -7.16 -11.11 31.99
CA ASP A 628 -8.16 -12.02 32.59
C ASP A 628 -7.82 -13.44 32.09
N LEU A 629 -7.36 -14.26 33.04
CA LEU A 629 -7.03 -15.67 32.86
C LEU A 629 -7.88 -16.58 33.73
N SER A 630 -9.04 -16.11 34.16
CA SER A 630 -9.92 -16.80 35.14
C SER A 630 -10.44 -18.18 34.67
N LEU A 631 -10.48 -18.44 33.38
CA LEU A 631 -10.89 -19.71 32.79
C LEU A 631 -9.72 -20.69 32.53
N VAL A 632 -8.49 -20.26 32.77
CA VAL A 632 -7.33 -21.14 32.61
C VAL A 632 -7.18 -22.02 33.82
N ARG A 633 -7.51 -23.30 33.66
CA ARG A 633 -7.42 -24.31 34.74
C ARG A 633 -6.20 -25.21 34.57
N TRP A 634 -5.04 -24.65 34.77
CA TRP A 634 -3.80 -25.39 34.75
C TRP A 634 -3.38 -25.75 36.19
N LYS A 635 -3.20 -27.04 36.46
CA LYS A 635 -2.88 -27.55 37.80
C LYS A 635 -1.43 -27.42 38.24
N THR A 636 -0.66 -26.58 37.75
CA THR A 636 0.78 -26.29 37.94
C THR A 636 1.51 -26.45 36.63
N PRO A 637 2.00 -25.37 36.03
CA PRO A 637 2.82 -25.50 34.83
C PRO A 637 4.01 -26.38 35.22
N PRO A 638 4.37 -27.39 34.38
CA PRO A 638 5.61 -28.11 34.61
C PRO A 638 6.69 -27.03 34.68
N LYS A 639 7.50 -27.03 35.73
CA LYS A 639 8.75 -26.28 35.70
C LYS A 639 9.44 -26.77 34.45
N LEU A 640 9.57 -25.91 33.43
CA LEU A 640 10.47 -26.21 32.32
C LEU A 640 11.77 -26.61 32.96
N VAL A 641 12.07 -27.89 32.94
CA VAL A 641 13.38 -28.38 33.28
C VAL A 641 14.27 -27.93 32.12
N ARG A 642 14.60 -26.64 32.16
CA ARG A 642 15.82 -26.23 31.52
C ARG A 642 16.85 -27.05 32.27
N GLU A 643 17.30 -28.15 31.68
CA GLU A 643 18.63 -28.63 31.99
C GLU A 643 19.47 -27.36 31.97
N ARG A 644 19.76 -26.81 33.16
CA ARG A 644 20.92 -25.95 33.28
C ARG A 644 21.93 -26.70 32.49
N GLU A 645 22.42 -26.16 31.37
CA GLU A 645 23.67 -26.61 30.83
C GLU A 645 24.53 -26.75 32.06
N GLU A 646 24.69 -27.96 32.53
CA GLU A 646 25.85 -28.30 33.37
C GLU A 646 26.96 -27.84 32.44
N LYS A 647 27.50 -26.66 32.73
CA LYS A 647 28.78 -26.27 32.15
C LYS A 647 29.57 -27.54 32.18
N PRO A 648 30.08 -28.07 31.04
CA PRO A 648 30.83 -29.31 31.03
C PRO A 648 31.77 -29.16 32.21
N LYS A 649 31.70 -30.11 33.16
CA LYS A 649 32.62 -30.13 34.32
C LYS A 649 33.94 -29.76 33.70
N GLU A 650 34.50 -28.61 34.09
CA GLU A 650 35.86 -28.27 33.71
C GLU A 650 36.70 -29.49 34.09
N GLU A 651 36.87 -30.42 33.14
CA GLU A 651 38.05 -31.22 33.13
C GLU A 651 39.16 -30.21 33.31
N LYS A 652 39.84 -30.26 34.43
CA LYS A 652 41.04 -29.46 34.66
C LYS A 652 41.96 -29.76 33.49
N ARG A 653 41.73 -29.02 32.40
CA ARG A 653 42.74 -28.90 31.36
C ARG A 653 43.86 -28.21 32.06
N GLU A 654 44.92 -28.98 32.31
CA GLU A 654 46.21 -28.45 32.68
C GLU A 654 46.45 -27.23 31.82
N GLY A 655 46.66 -26.08 32.47
CA GLY A 655 46.79 -24.80 31.79
C GLY A 655 47.86 -24.92 30.71
N PRO A 656 47.70 -24.22 29.58
CA PRO A 656 48.61 -24.34 28.45
C PRO A 656 50.03 -24.17 28.95
N GLY A 657 50.80 -25.24 28.85
CA GLY A 657 52.20 -25.30 29.32
C GLY A 657 53.00 -24.14 28.72
N LYS A 658 54.12 -23.76 29.35
CA LYS A 658 54.99 -22.59 29.06
C LYS A 658 55.30 -22.30 27.57
N ASN A 659 54.81 -23.11 26.64
CA ASN A 659 55.04 -23.01 25.21
C ASN A 659 54.13 -22.05 24.41
N TRP A 660 52.93 -21.70 24.91
CA TRP A 660 52.00 -20.83 24.14
C TRP A 660 52.53 -19.40 23.99
N LYS A 661 53.22 -18.86 25.00
CA LYS A 661 53.86 -17.55 24.92
C LYS A 661 54.95 -17.52 23.84
N LYS A 662 55.73 -18.61 23.69
CA LYS A 662 56.75 -18.71 22.64
C LYS A 662 56.12 -18.83 21.25
N GLU A 663 54.98 -19.51 21.13
CA GLU A 663 54.24 -19.68 19.88
C GLU A 663 53.57 -18.36 19.43
N LEU A 664 53.01 -17.61 20.38
CA LEU A 664 52.48 -16.25 20.12
C LEU A 664 53.58 -15.26 19.71
N GLU A 665 54.74 -15.35 20.34
CA GLU A 665 55.89 -14.48 20.02
C GLU A 665 56.48 -14.83 18.65
N LYS A 666 56.48 -16.11 18.26
CA LYS A 666 56.86 -16.58 16.93
C LYS A 666 55.90 -16.08 15.87
N ARG A 667 54.59 -16.22 16.07
CA ARG A 667 53.56 -15.73 15.17
C ARG A 667 53.54 -14.19 15.03
N ARG A 668 53.81 -13.49 16.14
CA ARG A 668 53.99 -12.04 16.10
C ARG A 668 55.15 -11.60 15.22
N LYS A 669 56.31 -12.28 15.35
CA LYS A 669 57.50 -12.02 14.52
C LYS A 669 57.28 -12.37 13.05
N GLU A 670 56.49 -13.39 12.73
CA GLU A 670 56.10 -13.77 11.36
C GLU A 670 55.18 -12.69 10.74
N LEU A 671 54.17 -12.23 11.47
CA LEU A 671 53.28 -11.13 11.06
C LEU A 671 54.03 -9.81 10.86
N GLU A 672 54.96 -9.46 11.74
CA GLU A 672 55.80 -8.26 11.60
C GLU A 672 56.72 -8.37 10.35
N LYS A 673 57.17 -9.56 9.99
CA LYS A 673 57.98 -9.80 8.80
C LYS A 673 57.15 -9.70 7.52
N GLU A 674 55.92 -10.19 7.52
CA GLU A 674 54.96 -10.02 6.42
C GLU A 674 54.56 -8.55 6.25
N PHE A 675 54.26 -7.83 7.32
CA PHE A 675 53.98 -6.41 7.29
C PHE A 675 55.13 -5.58 6.72
N ARG A 676 56.37 -5.89 7.07
CA ARG A 676 57.56 -5.21 6.50
C ARG A 676 57.69 -5.52 5.00
N LYS A 677 57.38 -6.76 4.57
CA LYS A 677 57.46 -7.15 3.15
C LYS A 677 56.37 -6.41 2.34
N HIS A 678 55.17 -6.30 2.84
CA HIS A 678 54.11 -5.56 2.23
C HIS A 678 54.40 -4.02 2.19
N ARG A 679 54.97 -3.47 3.25
CA ARG A 679 55.34 -2.04 3.33
C ARG A 679 56.40 -1.69 2.28
N LYS A 680 57.42 -2.47 2.13
CA LYS A 680 58.46 -2.28 1.08
C LYS A 680 57.86 -2.39 -0.36
N GLY A 681 56.89 -3.28 -0.58
CA GLY A 681 56.17 -3.39 -1.84
C GLY A 681 55.29 -2.18 -2.13
N TRP A 682 54.71 -1.54 -1.09
CA TRP A 682 53.96 -0.30 -1.20
C TRP A 682 54.82 0.92 -1.48
N GLU A 683 55.93 1.06 -0.77
CA GLU A 683 56.91 2.14 -0.96
C GLU A 683 57.48 2.11 -2.38
N LYS A 684 57.79 0.94 -2.94
CA LYS A 684 58.26 0.79 -4.33
C LYS A 684 57.19 1.17 -5.34
N ARG A 685 55.93 0.81 -5.15
CA ARG A 685 54.80 1.24 -6.01
C ARG A 685 54.52 2.72 -5.93
N LEU A 686 54.69 3.33 -4.77
CA LEU A 686 54.55 4.76 -4.57
C LEU A 686 55.67 5.56 -5.26
N GLU A 687 56.90 5.04 -5.26
CA GLU A 687 58.04 5.62 -6.03
C GLU A 687 57.82 5.47 -7.53
N GLU A 688 57.35 4.32 -8.02
CA GLU A 688 57.02 4.09 -9.42
C GLU A 688 55.85 5.00 -9.85
N TRP A 689 54.84 5.20 -9.00
CA TRP A 689 53.74 6.13 -9.25
C TRP A 689 54.21 7.59 -9.29
N ARG A 690 55.08 8.02 -8.37
CA ARG A 690 55.69 9.36 -8.35
C ARG A 690 56.56 9.62 -9.59
N ARG A 691 57.30 8.63 -10.10
CA ARG A 691 58.08 8.73 -11.32
C ARG A 691 57.20 8.83 -12.57
N ARG A 692 55.99 8.24 -12.55
CA ARG A 692 55.10 8.19 -13.70
C ARG A 692 54.16 9.40 -13.80
N TRP A 693 53.89 10.06 -12.69
CA TRP A 693 52.91 11.14 -12.62
C TRP A 693 53.35 12.39 -11.83
N GLY A 694 54.61 12.50 -11.46
CA GLY A 694 55.15 13.60 -10.66
C GLY A 694 56.09 14.53 -11.47
N GLY A 695 55.74 14.87 -12.68
CA GLY A 695 56.46 15.81 -13.52
C GLY A 695 55.46 16.73 -14.22
N GLY A 696 55.20 17.89 -13.60
CA GLY A 696 54.39 18.98 -14.13
C GLY A 696 54.10 19.98 -13.03
#